data_56450288dc6af47345e27ee8d7f1ef7f
#
_entry.id   56450288dc6af47345e27ee8d7f1ef7f
#
_cell.length_a   1.000
_cell.length_b   1.000
_cell.length_c   1.000
_cell.angle_alpha   90.00
_cell.angle_beta   90.00
_cell.angle_gamma   90.00
#
_symmetry.space_group_name_H-M   'P 1'
#
loop_
_entity.id
_entity.type
_entity.pdbx_description
1 polymer ?
#
loop_
_entity_poly.entity_id
_entity_poly.type
_entity_poly.pdbx_seq_one_letter_code
_entity_poly.pdbx_strand_id
1 'polypeptide(L)'
;MKKRVLSLLLCFVLAAGLLSVCAPPAQAGTIADAFELFIKQPGQIKKLFGREVAHGDCGPAGDEASVHYKIYEVTNPTVVQDNPFLQQIWQIHDYREDAQYYGVYIFGDGKMADYAATGQKAPWMGNVEVTEYNDKGQVLGTTVVENLGEEYLALAYIADGTDEEWDGRTERYSGVTNVGAYAFKDCRYLTCMFLNDDITTIGDHAFYKGEYLSAINMPRKLELIDKYAFYGCDTLTFVRARNCSRLKRIEDHAFYSCTMLAELRLPEGLTYIGPWAFAWDRILGQEDTTLGLPSSLQTIGTGAFAFVNHHKNLNIPANVTSIGDYAFMCDYYMNNLTFSPGDKKLTIGKAAFFGDNHMKSVDLSNRVAQIDRCAFAGCEMLEEAYFGDKIDTIEGRAFTSLDNAMKIAVEGVLNGILRPDDTEQNADQAGDISTALNMIAKVTKLKRAVFKNDPAKSIYAAADSNRSFPDDCVVYYPQGSYTWLSELKDDGTWQGYKTGFWHGDHIAQFADTVVAPTCTEQGYTHHVCTVKGCTYAPVDDTYVAATDHTWVKTQTLPPTCTEQGTAFYKCSACGATRTEKIAALGHDLSRCDLRPAATCTQPGRAVGTCARCGVQIDEVIPAKGHDYSYAETSVAPTCTEPGHYKGTCPTCGKDYDDVVPALGHDWGEWVTSIEPTVSTVGYRYHVCNRDGCGYREGEDIPKLHTHTWDAGVVTQKPTVAEPGVRTYTCTVCGQTRTETIPATGVPETCNGGPACPGYAFRDMPAPSIWSHEGLDYCIYHGYIAGTSATTVTPDGECTRAMIVSILYRVQGEPAKVNGYELKKLAAPFDDVERGMWYTDAIWWAKLTGVVSGMSPSTFAPDDPITRAQLAVILYNYTKQFAPESLTETGSLTGFPDADNVPSWARTAMAWAVGNGLISGVGENGVSYLRPEGCATRAQVATILMNYDKALG
;
A
#
# COMPACT_ATOMS: atom_id res chain seq x y z
N MET A 1 -22.47 -51.82 -33.14
CA MET A 1 -21.61 -50.81 -33.74
C MET A 1 -22.35 -49.54 -34.21
N LYS A 2 -23.50 -49.66 -34.85
CA LYS A 2 -24.25 -48.45 -35.34
C LYS A 2 -24.84 -47.55 -34.22
N LYS A 3 -25.23 -48.11 -33.05
CA LYS A 3 -25.73 -47.31 -31.92
C LYS A 3 -24.63 -46.55 -31.14
N ARG A 4 -23.37 -47.05 -31.17
CA ARG A 4 -22.24 -46.36 -30.51
C ARG A 4 -21.65 -45.20 -31.38
N VAL A 5 -21.75 -45.33 -32.69
CA VAL A 5 -21.34 -44.28 -33.64
C VAL A 5 -22.35 -43.14 -33.64
N LEU A 6 -23.66 -43.46 -33.48
CA LEU A 6 -24.70 -42.42 -33.37
C LEU A 6 -24.59 -41.65 -32.03
N SER A 7 -24.25 -42.32 -30.93
CA SER A 7 -24.02 -41.70 -29.63
C SER A 7 -22.78 -40.81 -29.62
N LEU A 8 -21.70 -41.20 -30.34
CA LEU A 8 -20.50 -40.38 -30.49
C LEU A 8 -20.72 -39.19 -31.44
N LEU A 9 -21.54 -39.36 -32.46
CA LEU A 9 -21.94 -38.25 -33.34
C LEU A 9 -22.91 -37.28 -32.63
N LEU A 10 -23.81 -37.77 -31.80
CA LEU A 10 -24.67 -36.92 -30.96
C LEU A 10 -23.82 -36.15 -29.90
N CYS A 11 -22.82 -36.81 -29.26
CA CYS A 11 -21.89 -36.13 -28.37
C CYS A 11 -21.00 -35.12 -29.09
N PHE A 12 -20.63 -35.34 -30.35
CA PHE A 12 -19.87 -34.36 -31.14
C PHE A 12 -20.77 -33.20 -31.63
N VAL A 13 -22.03 -33.44 -31.93
CA VAL A 13 -22.99 -32.41 -32.29
C VAL A 13 -23.42 -31.61 -31.05
N LEU A 14 -23.58 -32.27 -29.89
CA LEU A 14 -23.82 -31.59 -28.60
C LEU A 14 -22.59 -30.81 -28.15
N ALA A 15 -21.38 -31.34 -28.33
CA ALA A 15 -20.17 -30.56 -28.01
C ALA A 15 -19.92 -29.38 -28.97
N ALA A 16 -20.26 -29.54 -30.26
CA ALA A 16 -20.20 -28.46 -31.24
C ALA A 16 -21.38 -27.46 -31.06
N GLY A 17 -22.54 -27.93 -30.58
CA GLY A 17 -23.68 -27.08 -30.20
C GLY A 17 -23.42 -26.30 -28.90
N LEU A 18 -22.79 -26.93 -27.91
CA LEU A 18 -22.40 -26.26 -26.66
C LEU A 18 -21.27 -25.23 -26.86
N LEU A 19 -20.39 -25.41 -27.86
CA LEU A 19 -19.41 -24.40 -28.28
C LEU A 19 -20.02 -23.21 -29.02
N SER A 20 -21.27 -23.31 -29.51
CA SER A 20 -21.99 -22.21 -30.14
C SER A 20 -22.95 -21.45 -29.19
N VAL A 21 -23.21 -22.00 -27.99
CA VAL A 21 -24.10 -21.40 -26.98
C VAL A 21 -23.34 -20.50 -25.98
N CYS A 22 -22.03 -20.63 -25.88
CA CYS A 22 -21.23 -19.58 -25.20
C CYS A 22 -20.98 -18.45 -26.20
N ALA A 23 -21.84 -17.45 -26.24
CA ALA A 23 -21.52 -16.21 -26.93
C ALA A 23 -20.19 -15.70 -26.39
N PRO A 24 -19.16 -15.43 -27.23
CA PRO A 24 -17.93 -14.85 -26.74
C PRO A 24 -18.25 -13.52 -26.09
N PRO A 25 -17.50 -13.08 -25.05
CA PRO A 25 -17.73 -11.83 -24.29
C PRO A 25 -17.89 -10.58 -25.18
N ALA A 26 -17.26 -10.55 -26.37
CA ALA A 26 -17.49 -9.52 -27.40
C ALA A 26 -18.94 -9.47 -27.91
N GLN A 27 -19.70 -10.57 -27.82
CA GLN A 27 -21.12 -10.59 -28.17
C GLN A 27 -22.02 -10.10 -27.01
N ALA A 28 -21.62 -10.29 -25.75
CA ALA A 28 -22.41 -9.84 -24.60
C ALA A 28 -22.54 -8.31 -24.55
N GLY A 29 -21.47 -7.58 -24.87
CA GLY A 29 -21.51 -6.12 -25.01
C GLY A 29 -22.45 -5.67 -26.13
N THR A 30 -22.45 -6.38 -27.26
CA THR A 30 -23.30 -6.08 -28.41
C THR A 30 -24.78 -6.34 -28.10
N ILE A 31 -25.09 -7.41 -27.38
CA ILE A 31 -26.46 -7.75 -26.94
C ILE A 31 -26.95 -6.68 -25.94
N ALA A 32 -26.14 -6.33 -24.95
CA ALA A 32 -26.48 -5.33 -23.96
C ALA A 32 -26.74 -3.94 -24.59
N ASP A 33 -25.90 -3.52 -25.55
CA ASP A 33 -26.07 -2.25 -26.27
C ASP A 33 -27.33 -2.22 -27.12
N ALA A 34 -27.61 -3.35 -27.79
CA ALA A 34 -28.82 -3.50 -28.60
C ALA A 34 -30.09 -3.49 -27.72
N PHE A 35 -30.04 -4.11 -26.55
CA PHE A 35 -31.14 -4.11 -25.59
C PHE A 35 -31.37 -2.69 -25.03
N GLU A 36 -30.31 -1.94 -24.65
CA GLU A 36 -30.44 -0.57 -24.18
C GLU A 36 -31.05 0.38 -25.24
N LEU A 37 -30.74 0.17 -26.52
CA LEU A 37 -31.36 0.92 -27.60
C LEU A 37 -32.84 0.55 -27.76
N PHE A 38 -33.18 -0.73 -27.58
CA PHE A 38 -34.53 -1.23 -27.73
C PHE A 38 -35.45 -0.73 -26.63
N ILE A 39 -35.02 -0.75 -25.35
CA ILE A 39 -35.82 -0.28 -24.22
C ILE A 39 -36.16 1.20 -24.28
N LYS A 40 -35.40 2.02 -25.01
CA LYS A 40 -35.68 3.44 -25.24
C LYS A 40 -36.84 3.68 -26.23
N GLN A 41 -37.43 2.59 -26.75
CA GLN A 41 -38.52 2.65 -27.73
C GLN A 41 -39.78 1.92 -27.24
N PRO A 42 -40.53 2.46 -26.23
CA PRO A 42 -41.67 1.78 -25.62
C PRO A 42 -42.71 1.31 -26.61
N GLY A 43 -42.91 2.05 -27.71
CA GLY A 43 -43.83 1.66 -28.79
C GLY A 43 -43.42 0.42 -29.56
N GLN A 44 -42.12 0.03 -29.51
CA GLN A 44 -41.65 -1.22 -30.10
C GLN A 44 -41.84 -2.38 -29.16
N ILE A 45 -41.67 -2.15 -27.84
CA ILE A 45 -41.93 -3.17 -26.79
C ILE A 45 -43.41 -3.57 -26.85
N LYS A 46 -44.36 -2.60 -26.88
CA LYS A 46 -45.80 -2.87 -26.97
C LYS A 46 -46.18 -3.68 -28.23
N LYS A 47 -45.43 -3.62 -29.33
CA LYS A 47 -45.68 -4.43 -30.53
C LYS A 47 -45.35 -5.92 -30.36
N LEU A 48 -44.59 -6.29 -29.32
CA LEU A 48 -44.31 -7.68 -29.01
C LEU A 48 -45.53 -8.39 -28.40
N PHE A 49 -46.43 -7.60 -27.80
CA PHE A 49 -47.67 -8.09 -27.21
C PHE A 49 -48.77 -8.10 -28.31
N GLY A 50 -49.29 -9.28 -28.56
CA GLY A 50 -50.33 -9.48 -29.54
C GLY A 50 -51.71 -9.20 -28.98
N ARG A 51 -52.57 -10.22 -28.95
CA ARG A 51 -53.95 -10.12 -28.46
C ARG A 51 -54.02 -10.39 -26.96
N GLU A 52 -54.77 -9.57 -26.22
CA GLU A 52 -55.06 -9.81 -24.80
C GLU A 52 -55.96 -11.06 -24.68
N VAL A 53 -55.55 -11.96 -23.76
CA VAL A 53 -56.25 -13.25 -23.54
C VAL A 53 -56.73 -13.44 -22.12
N ALA A 54 -56.12 -12.71 -21.13
CA ALA A 54 -56.55 -12.70 -19.74
C ALA A 54 -56.12 -11.40 -19.06
N HIS A 55 -56.77 -11.06 -17.96
CA HIS A 55 -56.35 -9.92 -17.11
C HIS A 55 -56.83 -10.12 -15.66
N GLY A 56 -56.34 -9.28 -14.73
CA GLY A 56 -56.69 -9.28 -13.31
C GLY A 56 -55.93 -8.29 -12.47
N ASP A 57 -56.07 -8.42 -11.19
CA ASP A 57 -55.42 -7.55 -10.20
C ASP A 57 -54.23 -8.27 -9.50
N CYS A 58 -53.16 -7.52 -9.19
CA CYS A 58 -51.97 -8.07 -8.56
C CYS A 58 -51.32 -7.08 -7.56
N GLY A 59 -52.08 -6.14 -7.01
CA GLY A 59 -51.67 -5.25 -5.92
C GLY A 59 -51.54 -5.99 -4.58
N PRO A 60 -51.04 -5.33 -3.52
CA PRO A 60 -50.82 -5.91 -2.21
C PRO A 60 -52.14 -6.24 -1.50
N ALA A 61 -52.09 -7.15 -0.54
CA ALA A 61 -53.25 -7.55 0.25
C ALA A 61 -53.98 -6.36 0.92
N GLY A 62 -55.28 -6.20 0.61
CA GLY A 62 -56.11 -5.07 1.03
C GLY A 62 -56.12 -3.87 0.10
N ASP A 63 -55.33 -3.92 -0.97
CA ASP A 63 -55.24 -2.94 -2.07
C ASP A 63 -54.93 -3.64 -3.42
N GLU A 64 -55.55 -4.80 -3.63
CA GLU A 64 -55.31 -5.68 -4.76
C GLU A 64 -55.54 -4.95 -6.10
N ALA A 65 -56.52 -4.05 -6.14
CA ALA A 65 -56.89 -3.31 -7.33
C ALA A 65 -56.00 -2.08 -7.60
N SER A 66 -54.93 -1.87 -6.89
CA SER A 66 -53.97 -0.80 -7.16
C SER A 66 -53.00 -1.10 -8.32
N VAL A 67 -52.71 -2.40 -8.56
CA VAL A 67 -51.87 -2.88 -9.61
C VAL A 67 -52.60 -3.96 -10.42
N HIS A 68 -52.51 -3.83 -11.74
CA HIS A 68 -53.25 -4.66 -12.67
C HIS A 68 -52.28 -5.41 -13.60
N TYR A 69 -52.74 -6.54 -14.12
CA TYR A 69 -51.99 -7.27 -15.17
C TYR A 69 -52.89 -7.64 -16.32
N LYS A 70 -52.31 -7.73 -17.52
CA LYS A 70 -52.89 -8.28 -18.75
C LYS A 70 -51.97 -9.35 -19.31
N ILE A 71 -52.54 -10.46 -19.77
CA ILE A 71 -51.81 -11.52 -20.43
C ILE A 71 -52.13 -11.43 -21.94
N TYR A 72 -51.09 -11.45 -22.77
CA TYR A 72 -51.20 -11.36 -24.20
C TYR A 72 -50.53 -12.58 -24.86
N GLU A 73 -51.07 -13.00 -26.01
CA GLU A 73 -50.30 -13.82 -26.94
C GLU A 73 -49.06 -13.06 -27.38
N VAL A 74 -47.87 -13.72 -27.38
CA VAL A 74 -46.68 -13.11 -27.96
C VAL A 74 -46.79 -13.21 -29.48
N THR A 75 -46.76 -12.05 -30.15
CA THR A 75 -46.91 -12.00 -31.61
C THR A 75 -45.72 -12.66 -32.27
N ASN A 76 -46.03 -13.51 -33.26
CA ASN A 76 -45.10 -14.33 -34.03
C ASN A 76 -43.89 -13.54 -34.59
N PRO A 77 -42.79 -14.24 -34.88
CA PRO A 77 -41.40 -13.78 -35.09
C PRO A 77 -41.16 -12.83 -36.28
N THR A 78 -42.15 -12.42 -37.07
CA THR A 78 -41.94 -11.41 -38.12
C THR A 78 -41.51 -10.02 -37.57
N VAL A 79 -41.95 -9.65 -36.36
CA VAL A 79 -41.44 -8.45 -35.63
C VAL A 79 -40.02 -8.71 -35.08
N VAL A 80 -39.70 -9.95 -34.83
CA VAL A 80 -38.37 -10.41 -34.38
C VAL A 80 -37.38 -10.41 -35.54
N GLN A 81 -37.82 -10.69 -36.79
CA GLN A 81 -36.94 -10.74 -37.96
C GLN A 81 -36.31 -9.39 -38.32
N ASP A 82 -36.97 -8.28 -37.98
CA ASP A 82 -36.45 -6.94 -38.23
C ASP A 82 -35.61 -6.38 -37.08
N ASN A 83 -35.50 -7.09 -35.98
CA ASN A 83 -34.71 -6.68 -34.81
C ASN A 83 -33.57 -7.67 -34.49
N PRO A 84 -32.31 -7.32 -34.76
CA PRO A 84 -31.16 -8.22 -34.55
C PRO A 84 -31.01 -8.71 -33.12
N PHE A 85 -31.44 -7.92 -32.14
CA PHE A 85 -31.39 -8.27 -30.71
C PHE A 85 -32.37 -9.41 -30.38
N LEU A 86 -33.64 -9.28 -30.82
CA LEU A 86 -34.66 -10.30 -30.58
C LEU A 86 -34.37 -11.58 -31.37
N GLN A 87 -33.83 -11.48 -32.58
CA GLN A 87 -33.35 -12.64 -33.35
C GLN A 87 -32.28 -13.41 -32.59
N GLN A 88 -31.34 -12.71 -32.00
CA GLN A 88 -30.22 -13.33 -31.25
C GLN A 88 -30.70 -14.02 -30.00
N ILE A 89 -31.61 -13.40 -29.24
CA ILE A 89 -32.20 -13.99 -28.02
C ILE A 89 -33.06 -15.20 -28.38
N TRP A 90 -33.88 -15.11 -29.42
CA TRP A 90 -34.77 -16.20 -29.81
C TRP A 90 -34.03 -17.40 -30.40
N GLN A 91 -32.85 -17.20 -31.01
CA GLN A 91 -32.02 -18.31 -31.53
C GLN A 91 -31.24 -19.04 -30.42
N ILE A 92 -31.07 -18.44 -29.25
CA ILE A 92 -30.35 -19.03 -28.13
C ILE A 92 -31.21 -20.10 -27.42
N HIS A 93 -32.54 -20.09 -27.59
CA HIS A 93 -33.45 -20.89 -26.80
C HIS A 93 -34.20 -21.90 -27.65
N ASP A 94 -34.31 -23.12 -27.13
CA ASP A 94 -34.97 -24.27 -27.80
C ASP A 94 -36.49 -24.16 -27.60
N TYR A 95 -37.08 -23.07 -28.17
CA TYR A 95 -38.52 -22.89 -28.16
C TYR A 95 -39.19 -23.99 -28.98
N ARG A 96 -40.27 -24.56 -28.42
CA ARG A 96 -41.10 -25.53 -29.17
C ARG A 96 -41.81 -24.76 -30.28
N GLU A 97 -41.56 -25.12 -31.52
CA GLU A 97 -42.14 -24.44 -32.70
C GLU A 97 -43.69 -24.54 -32.74
N ASP A 98 -44.29 -25.48 -32.00
CA ASP A 98 -45.72 -25.78 -31.97
C ASP A 98 -46.43 -25.20 -30.71
N ALA A 99 -45.68 -24.52 -29.81
CA ALA A 99 -46.25 -23.95 -28.56
C ALA A 99 -46.58 -22.46 -28.73
N GLN A 100 -47.75 -22.06 -28.15
CA GLN A 100 -48.08 -20.63 -28.02
C GLN A 100 -47.42 -20.08 -26.75
N TYR A 101 -46.68 -18.99 -26.93
CA TYR A 101 -46.05 -18.27 -25.82
C TYR A 101 -46.81 -17.02 -25.45
N TYR A 102 -46.73 -16.60 -24.20
CA TYR A 102 -47.47 -15.49 -23.63
C TYR A 102 -46.55 -14.41 -23.07
N GLY A 103 -47.06 -13.18 -22.98
CA GLY A 103 -46.41 -12.07 -22.30
C GLY A 103 -47.29 -11.48 -21.24
N VAL A 104 -46.71 -11.03 -20.11
CA VAL A 104 -47.42 -10.33 -19.06
C VAL A 104 -47.11 -8.84 -19.10
N TYR A 105 -48.15 -8.03 -19.14
CA TYR A 105 -48.09 -6.57 -19.09
C TYR A 105 -48.66 -6.10 -17.76
N ILE A 106 -47.89 -5.42 -16.94
CA ILE A 106 -48.24 -5.00 -15.58
C ILE A 106 -48.23 -3.46 -15.50
N PHE A 107 -49.27 -2.88 -14.94
CA PHE A 107 -49.47 -1.43 -14.81
C PHE A 107 -50.28 -1.13 -13.56
N GLY A 108 -50.30 0.14 -13.14
CA GLY A 108 -51.04 0.54 -11.94
C GLY A 108 -50.27 1.52 -11.07
N ASP A 109 -50.67 1.67 -9.84
CA ASP A 109 -50.12 2.60 -8.88
C ASP A 109 -49.56 1.88 -7.66
N GLY A 110 -48.28 2.17 -7.34
CA GLY A 110 -47.69 1.69 -6.10
C GLY A 110 -47.02 0.31 -6.18
N LYS A 111 -47.35 -0.57 -5.22
CA LYS A 111 -46.60 -1.83 -5.04
C LYS A 111 -47.34 -3.03 -5.63
N MET A 112 -46.58 -3.90 -6.31
CA MET A 112 -47.02 -5.25 -6.61
C MET A 112 -47.12 -6.11 -5.33
N ALA A 113 -47.98 -7.11 -5.32
CA ALA A 113 -48.14 -8.02 -4.18
C ALA A 113 -46.82 -8.76 -3.85
N ASP A 114 -46.68 -9.07 -2.57
CA ASP A 114 -45.65 -9.96 -2.03
C ASP A 114 -46.23 -11.38 -1.92
N TYR A 115 -45.92 -12.21 -2.91
CA TYR A 115 -46.46 -13.57 -2.99
C TYR A 115 -45.80 -14.54 -2.01
N ALA A 116 -44.62 -14.15 -1.44
CA ALA A 116 -43.99 -14.92 -0.37
C ALA A 116 -44.80 -14.88 0.93
N ALA A 117 -45.32 -13.69 1.29
CA ALA A 117 -46.06 -13.47 2.52
C ALA A 117 -47.43 -14.18 2.54
N THR A 118 -48.07 -14.33 1.39
CA THR A 118 -49.41 -14.92 1.25
C THR A 118 -49.40 -16.41 1.01
N GLY A 119 -48.24 -16.99 0.61
CA GLY A 119 -48.13 -18.38 0.14
C GLY A 119 -48.90 -18.67 -1.15
N GLN A 120 -49.39 -17.63 -1.82
CA GLN A 120 -50.04 -17.70 -3.12
C GLN A 120 -49.01 -17.56 -4.27
N LYS A 121 -49.24 -18.21 -5.41
CA LYS A 121 -48.53 -17.94 -6.64
C LYS A 121 -48.98 -16.62 -7.26
N ALA A 122 -48.14 -15.92 -7.99
CA ALA A 122 -48.57 -14.81 -8.82
C ALA A 122 -49.65 -15.27 -9.82
N PRO A 123 -50.61 -14.41 -10.19
CA PRO A 123 -51.77 -14.82 -11.00
C PRO A 123 -51.42 -15.48 -12.34
N TRP A 124 -50.29 -15.14 -12.93
CA TRP A 124 -49.78 -15.72 -14.18
C TRP A 124 -48.92 -16.98 -13.98
N MET A 125 -48.66 -17.41 -12.73
CA MET A 125 -47.73 -18.54 -12.42
C MET A 125 -48.48 -19.90 -12.32
N GLY A 126 -49.77 -19.92 -12.29
CA GLY A 126 -50.53 -21.15 -12.18
C GLY A 126 -51.29 -21.49 -13.46
N ASN A 127 -52.40 -22.20 -13.27
CA ASN A 127 -53.32 -22.48 -14.32
C ASN A 127 -54.17 -21.21 -14.60
N VAL A 128 -54.02 -20.66 -15.81
CA VAL A 128 -54.66 -19.43 -16.21
C VAL A 128 -55.74 -19.72 -17.26
N GLU A 129 -56.97 -19.24 -17.04
CA GLU A 129 -58.05 -19.28 -18.05
C GLU A 129 -57.77 -18.19 -19.08
N VAL A 130 -57.50 -18.59 -20.32
CA VAL A 130 -57.23 -17.67 -21.45
C VAL A 130 -58.38 -17.71 -22.46
N THR A 131 -58.66 -16.57 -23.03
CA THR A 131 -59.68 -16.45 -24.07
C THR A 131 -59.07 -16.86 -25.42
N GLU A 132 -59.73 -17.85 -26.07
CA GLU A 132 -59.37 -18.30 -27.42
C GLU A 132 -60.08 -17.48 -28.48
N TYR A 133 -59.35 -17.21 -29.58
CA TYR A 133 -59.87 -16.43 -30.72
C TYR A 133 -59.60 -17.19 -32.05
N ASN A 134 -60.49 -17.01 -33.01
CA ASN A 134 -60.19 -17.45 -34.36
C ASN A 134 -59.35 -16.41 -35.14
N ASP A 135 -58.92 -16.76 -36.39
CA ASP A 135 -58.11 -15.88 -37.25
C ASP A 135 -58.75 -14.53 -37.56
N LYS A 136 -60.07 -14.38 -37.34
CA LYS A 136 -60.86 -13.18 -37.56
C LYS A 136 -61.03 -12.36 -36.24
N GLY A 137 -60.44 -12.81 -35.12
CA GLY A 137 -60.55 -12.13 -33.87
C GLY A 137 -61.83 -12.33 -33.12
N GLN A 138 -62.63 -13.35 -33.49
CA GLN A 138 -63.87 -13.68 -32.78
C GLN A 138 -63.56 -14.67 -31.65
N VAL A 139 -64.14 -14.47 -30.47
CA VAL A 139 -64.02 -15.35 -29.33
C VAL A 139 -64.55 -16.71 -29.68
N LEU A 140 -63.77 -17.77 -29.47
CA LEU A 140 -64.16 -19.19 -29.61
C LEU A 140 -64.60 -19.78 -28.28
N GLY A 141 -64.08 -19.29 -27.19
CA GLY A 141 -64.31 -19.81 -25.82
C GLY A 141 -63.13 -19.47 -24.92
N THR A 142 -63.06 -20.15 -23.80
CA THR A 142 -61.90 -20.08 -22.89
C THR A 142 -61.26 -21.44 -22.74
N THR A 143 -59.95 -21.49 -22.60
CA THR A 143 -59.18 -22.70 -22.26
C THR A 143 -58.31 -22.42 -21.07
N VAL A 144 -57.96 -23.46 -20.33
CA VAL A 144 -57.02 -23.35 -19.19
C VAL A 144 -55.63 -23.72 -19.70
N VAL A 145 -54.70 -22.77 -19.61
CA VAL A 145 -53.29 -23.02 -19.81
C VAL A 145 -52.70 -23.38 -18.43
N GLU A 146 -52.30 -24.65 -18.30
CA GLU A 146 -51.68 -25.14 -17.08
C GLU A 146 -50.27 -24.64 -16.92
N ASN A 147 -49.91 -24.15 -15.73
CA ASN A 147 -48.58 -23.62 -15.36
C ASN A 147 -48.03 -22.57 -16.37
N LEU A 148 -48.89 -21.63 -16.78
CA LEU A 148 -48.56 -20.64 -17.83
C LEU A 148 -47.22 -19.96 -17.57
N GLY A 149 -46.98 -19.47 -16.36
CA GLY A 149 -45.73 -18.74 -16.01
C GLY A 149 -44.47 -19.62 -16.04
N GLU A 150 -44.60 -20.92 -15.70
CA GLU A 150 -43.49 -21.87 -15.65
C GLU A 150 -43.14 -22.38 -17.06
N GLU A 151 -44.10 -22.62 -17.92
CA GLU A 151 -43.92 -23.34 -19.16
C GLU A 151 -44.06 -22.48 -20.44
N TYR A 152 -44.75 -21.30 -20.36
CA TYR A 152 -45.12 -20.56 -21.58
C TYR A 152 -44.95 -19.04 -21.50
N LEU A 153 -44.53 -18.47 -20.34
CA LEU A 153 -44.29 -17.04 -20.21
C LEU A 153 -42.93 -16.66 -20.77
N ALA A 154 -42.90 -15.93 -21.88
CA ALA A 154 -41.70 -15.55 -22.62
C ALA A 154 -41.25 -14.09 -22.35
N LEU A 155 -42.20 -13.20 -22.14
CA LEU A 155 -41.96 -11.76 -21.97
C LEU A 155 -42.69 -11.21 -20.76
N ALA A 156 -42.09 -10.24 -20.08
CA ALA A 156 -42.78 -9.44 -19.05
C ALA A 156 -42.40 -7.96 -19.18
N TYR A 157 -43.38 -7.07 -19.02
CA TYR A 157 -43.20 -5.63 -19.03
C TYR A 157 -43.98 -4.98 -17.88
N ILE A 158 -43.29 -4.23 -17.08
CA ILE A 158 -43.88 -3.35 -16.06
C ILE A 158 -43.82 -1.92 -16.55
N ALA A 159 -44.98 -1.37 -16.87
CA ALA A 159 -45.13 -0.10 -17.53
C ALA A 159 -44.77 1.11 -16.64
N ASP A 160 -44.24 2.16 -17.28
CA ASP A 160 -44.21 3.50 -16.70
C ASP A 160 -45.61 4.04 -16.48
N GLY A 161 -45.78 5.15 -15.77
CA GLY A 161 -47.02 5.87 -15.60
C GLY A 161 -47.63 6.22 -16.97
N THR A 162 -48.61 5.44 -17.41
CA THR A 162 -49.24 5.51 -18.71
C THR A 162 -50.76 5.64 -18.61
N ASP A 163 -51.39 6.16 -19.69
CA ASP A 163 -52.83 6.09 -19.81
C ASP A 163 -53.19 4.69 -20.33
N GLU A 164 -53.79 3.86 -19.47
CA GLU A 164 -54.16 2.49 -19.83
C GLU A 164 -55.68 2.30 -19.73
N GLU A 165 -56.27 1.46 -20.60
CA GLU A 165 -57.68 1.09 -20.50
C GLU A 165 -57.88 -0.07 -19.56
N TRP A 166 -58.67 0.17 -18.47
CA TRP A 166 -59.04 -0.82 -17.50
C TRP A 166 -60.54 -0.73 -17.21
N ASP A 167 -61.26 -1.85 -17.26
CA ASP A 167 -62.72 -1.92 -17.06
C ASP A 167 -63.52 -0.92 -17.95
N GLY A 168 -63.05 -0.71 -19.19
CA GLY A 168 -63.72 0.21 -20.13
C GLY A 168 -63.52 1.68 -19.83
N ARG A 169 -62.55 2.04 -18.97
CA ARG A 169 -62.13 3.42 -18.66
C ARG A 169 -60.65 3.58 -18.97
N THR A 170 -60.28 4.69 -19.55
CA THR A 170 -58.86 5.06 -19.68
C THR A 170 -58.45 5.84 -18.43
N GLU A 171 -57.58 5.29 -17.64
CA GLU A 171 -57.05 5.89 -16.42
C GLU A 171 -55.55 6.12 -16.55
N ARG A 172 -55.05 7.16 -15.91
CA ARG A 172 -53.63 7.45 -15.88
C ARG A 172 -53.03 6.96 -14.57
N TYR A 173 -52.08 6.05 -14.68
CA TYR A 173 -51.38 5.44 -13.55
C TYR A 173 -50.03 6.11 -13.30
N SER A 174 -49.53 6.17 -12.08
CA SER A 174 -48.28 6.77 -11.68
C SER A 174 -47.08 5.82 -11.83
N GLY A 175 -47.36 4.55 -11.97
CA GLY A 175 -46.36 3.50 -12.17
C GLY A 175 -46.19 2.57 -10.97
N VAL A 176 -45.80 1.35 -11.25
CA VAL A 176 -45.48 0.30 -10.29
C VAL A 176 -44.11 0.55 -9.68
N THR A 177 -43.95 0.44 -8.36
CA THR A 177 -42.74 0.84 -7.62
C THR A 177 -41.88 -0.32 -7.12
N ASN A 178 -42.33 -1.58 -7.29
CA ASN A 178 -41.53 -2.77 -6.96
C ASN A 178 -41.88 -3.95 -7.87
N VAL A 179 -40.95 -4.89 -7.98
CA VAL A 179 -41.25 -6.27 -8.38
C VAL A 179 -41.52 -7.05 -7.11
N GLY A 180 -42.69 -7.61 -6.96
CA GLY A 180 -43.10 -8.36 -5.77
C GLY A 180 -42.21 -9.57 -5.50
N ALA A 181 -42.10 -9.98 -4.25
CA ALA A 181 -41.40 -11.21 -3.92
C ALA A 181 -42.10 -12.42 -4.58
N TYR A 182 -41.29 -13.33 -5.14
CA TYR A 182 -41.76 -14.54 -5.84
C TYR A 182 -42.58 -14.29 -7.14
N ALA A 183 -42.67 -13.06 -7.64
CA ALA A 183 -43.59 -12.68 -8.72
C ALA A 183 -43.31 -13.45 -10.04
N PHE A 184 -42.03 -13.75 -10.38
CA PHE A 184 -41.62 -14.51 -11.55
C PHE A 184 -40.74 -15.69 -11.18
N LYS A 185 -40.92 -16.22 -9.96
CA LYS A 185 -40.19 -17.40 -9.49
C LYS A 185 -40.53 -18.61 -10.37
N ASP A 186 -39.51 -19.36 -10.81
CA ASP A 186 -39.62 -20.55 -11.67
C ASP A 186 -40.23 -20.25 -13.07
N CYS A 187 -40.24 -18.98 -13.52
CA CYS A 187 -40.59 -18.59 -14.90
C CYS A 187 -39.46 -19.00 -15.84
N ARG A 188 -39.36 -20.29 -16.11
CA ARG A 188 -38.25 -20.87 -16.87
C ARG A 188 -38.04 -20.23 -18.22
N TYR A 189 -39.08 -20.01 -18.99
CA TYR A 189 -39.05 -19.51 -20.39
C TYR A 189 -39.10 -18.00 -20.51
N LEU A 190 -39.14 -17.24 -19.39
CA LEU A 190 -39.06 -15.79 -19.42
C LEU A 190 -37.69 -15.34 -19.94
N THR A 191 -37.62 -14.79 -21.15
CA THR A 191 -36.36 -14.38 -21.80
C THR A 191 -36.01 -12.93 -21.59
N CYS A 192 -37.02 -12.05 -21.60
CA CYS A 192 -36.83 -10.61 -21.45
C CYS A 192 -37.76 -10.04 -20.39
N MET A 193 -37.23 -9.21 -19.53
CA MET A 193 -37.96 -8.43 -18.56
C MET A 193 -37.71 -6.93 -18.78
N PHE A 194 -38.78 -6.15 -18.89
CA PHE A 194 -38.72 -4.70 -19.06
C PHE A 194 -39.31 -4.04 -17.83
N LEU A 195 -38.48 -3.33 -17.06
CA LEU A 195 -38.83 -2.63 -15.84
C LEU A 195 -38.92 -1.13 -16.07
N ASN A 196 -39.94 -0.49 -15.54
CA ASN A 196 -40.03 0.97 -15.51
C ASN A 196 -38.99 1.60 -14.57
N ASP A 197 -38.71 2.89 -14.74
CA ASP A 197 -37.69 3.62 -13.94
C ASP A 197 -38.14 3.93 -12.51
N ASP A 198 -39.42 3.71 -12.14
CA ASP A 198 -39.98 3.98 -10.82
C ASP A 198 -39.82 2.80 -9.84
N ILE A 199 -39.41 1.65 -10.34
CA ILE A 199 -39.11 0.49 -9.51
C ILE A 199 -37.97 0.82 -8.54
N THR A 200 -38.23 0.65 -7.24
CA THR A 200 -37.27 0.87 -6.16
C THR A 200 -36.73 -0.44 -5.58
N THR A 201 -37.48 -1.53 -5.74
CA THR A 201 -37.10 -2.83 -5.16
C THR A 201 -37.40 -3.97 -6.14
N ILE A 202 -36.43 -4.88 -6.29
CA ILE A 202 -36.63 -6.21 -6.88
C ILE A 202 -36.68 -7.17 -5.68
N GLY A 203 -37.84 -7.78 -5.46
CA GLY A 203 -38.17 -8.53 -4.25
C GLY A 203 -37.48 -9.88 -4.13
N ASP A 204 -37.61 -10.47 -2.94
CA ASP A 204 -37.05 -11.79 -2.59
C ASP A 204 -37.54 -12.86 -3.58
N HIS A 205 -36.64 -13.66 -4.15
CA HIS A 205 -36.92 -14.70 -5.15
C HIS A 205 -37.71 -14.22 -6.39
N ALA A 206 -37.67 -12.92 -6.72
CA ALA A 206 -38.54 -12.36 -7.76
C ALA A 206 -38.39 -13.06 -9.12
N PHE A 207 -37.16 -13.44 -9.52
CA PHE A 207 -36.83 -14.16 -10.77
C PHE A 207 -36.09 -15.47 -10.49
N TYR A 208 -36.26 -16.06 -9.31
CA TYR A 208 -35.60 -17.30 -8.91
C TYR A 208 -35.80 -18.42 -9.93
N LYS A 209 -34.70 -19.02 -10.44
CA LYS A 209 -34.70 -20.05 -11.48
C LYS A 209 -35.38 -19.60 -12.80
N GLY A 210 -35.25 -18.36 -13.17
CA GLY A 210 -35.56 -17.85 -14.50
C GLY A 210 -34.45 -18.27 -15.48
N GLU A 211 -34.34 -19.57 -15.80
CA GLU A 211 -33.20 -20.17 -16.53
C GLU A 211 -32.90 -19.49 -17.85
N TYR A 212 -33.91 -19.01 -18.56
CA TYR A 212 -33.79 -18.36 -19.87
C TYR A 212 -33.85 -16.82 -19.81
N LEU A 213 -33.82 -16.21 -18.63
CA LEU A 213 -33.83 -14.75 -18.51
C LEU A 213 -32.48 -14.20 -18.99
N SER A 214 -32.42 -13.78 -20.24
CA SER A 214 -31.20 -13.32 -20.90
C SER A 214 -30.96 -11.81 -20.76
N ALA A 215 -32.07 -11.02 -20.63
CA ALA A 215 -32.00 -9.57 -20.61
C ALA A 215 -33.01 -8.93 -19.65
N ILE A 216 -32.53 -8.04 -18.80
CA ILE A 216 -33.34 -7.21 -17.92
C ILE A 216 -32.67 -5.84 -17.78
N ASN A 217 -33.47 -4.75 -17.82
CA ASN A 217 -32.96 -3.43 -17.51
C ASN A 217 -33.01 -3.13 -16.01
N MET A 218 -32.02 -2.38 -15.52
CA MET A 218 -31.97 -1.94 -14.13
C MET A 218 -32.56 -0.53 -14.00
N PRO A 219 -33.68 -0.38 -13.23
CA PRO A 219 -34.39 0.89 -13.06
C PRO A 219 -33.53 1.96 -12.37
N ARG A 220 -33.66 3.22 -12.79
CA ARG A 220 -32.86 4.33 -12.24
C ARG A 220 -33.13 4.62 -10.77
N LYS A 221 -34.35 4.36 -10.28
CA LYS A 221 -34.73 4.56 -8.88
C LYS A 221 -34.50 3.34 -8.00
N LEU A 222 -33.92 2.26 -8.53
CA LEU A 222 -33.67 1.03 -7.79
C LEU A 222 -32.80 1.30 -6.55
N GLU A 223 -33.24 0.83 -5.39
CA GLU A 223 -32.60 0.99 -4.07
C GLU A 223 -32.12 -0.34 -3.51
N LEU A 224 -32.83 -1.44 -3.82
CA LEU A 224 -32.60 -2.77 -3.28
C LEU A 224 -32.81 -3.86 -4.34
N ILE A 225 -31.88 -4.79 -4.43
CA ILE A 225 -32.05 -6.12 -5.03
C ILE A 225 -32.02 -7.11 -3.87
N ASP A 226 -33.17 -7.75 -3.61
CA ASP A 226 -33.38 -8.57 -2.42
C ASP A 226 -32.84 -10.00 -2.62
N LYS A 227 -32.95 -10.83 -1.60
CA LYS A 227 -32.36 -12.18 -1.55
C LYS A 227 -32.88 -13.07 -2.67
N TYR A 228 -31.96 -13.85 -3.24
CA TYR A 228 -32.29 -14.84 -4.29
C TYR A 228 -33.02 -14.25 -5.51
N ALA A 229 -33.01 -12.92 -5.69
CA ALA A 229 -33.83 -12.27 -6.72
C ALA A 229 -33.60 -12.82 -8.13
N PHE A 230 -32.36 -13.15 -8.48
CA PHE A 230 -31.96 -13.72 -9.77
C PHE A 230 -31.20 -15.05 -9.62
N TYR A 231 -31.41 -15.77 -8.52
CA TYR A 231 -30.74 -17.06 -8.29
C TYR A 231 -31.02 -18.04 -9.43
N GLY A 232 -29.97 -18.57 -10.07
CA GLY A 232 -30.08 -19.54 -11.17
C GLY A 232 -30.68 -18.95 -12.46
N CYS A 233 -30.46 -17.67 -12.72
CA CYS A 233 -30.73 -17.08 -14.04
C CYS A 233 -29.55 -17.36 -14.98
N ASP A 234 -29.44 -18.62 -15.43
CA ASP A 234 -28.26 -19.17 -16.08
C ASP A 234 -27.88 -18.46 -17.39
N THR A 235 -28.84 -17.89 -18.11
CA THR A 235 -28.64 -17.19 -19.37
C THR A 235 -28.51 -15.69 -19.26
N LEU A 236 -28.57 -15.12 -18.05
CA LEU A 236 -28.41 -13.69 -17.84
C LEU A 236 -26.98 -13.27 -18.19
N THR A 237 -26.82 -12.48 -19.27
CA THR A 237 -25.50 -12.17 -19.83
C THR A 237 -24.92 -10.84 -19.36
N PHE A 238 -25.75 -9.92 -18.86
CA PHE A 238 -25.28 -8.61 -18.39
C PHE A 238 -26.18 -8.03 -17.30
N VAL A 239 -25.55 -7.26 -16.38
CA VAL A 239 -26.22 -6.41 -15.39
C VAL A 239 -25.61 -5.00 -15.46
N ARG A 240 -26.35 -4.04 -16.04
CA ARG A 240 -25.90 -2.66 -16.19
C ARG A 240 -26.63 -1.72 -15.22
N ALA A 241 -26.18 -1.66 -13.98
CA ALA A 241 -26.77 -0.83 -12.93
C ALA A 241 -26.06 0.52 -12.73
N ARG A 242 -25.13 0.92 -13.63
CA ARG A 242 -24.34 2.17 -13.47
C ARG A 242 -25.20 3.42 -13.21
N ASN A 243 -26.40 3.49 -13.82
CA ASN A 243 -27.32 4.62 -13.67
C ASN A 243 -28.24 4.53 -12.45
N CYS A 244 -28.18 3.44 -11.67
CA CYS A 244 -28.99 3.21 -10.48
C CYS A 244 -28.33 3.85 -9.24
N SER A 245 -28.22 5.17 -9.20
CA SER A 245 -27.48 5.89 -8.15
C SER A 245 -28.05 5.70 -6.73
N ARG A 246 -29.29 5.21 -6.62
CA ARG A 246 -29.96 4.93 -5.37
C ARG A 246 -29.73 3.51 -4.85
N LEU A 247 -29.26 2.58 -5.69
CA LEU A 247 -29.01 1.19 -5.28
C LEU A 247 -27.93 1.15 -4.21
N LYS A 248 -28.34 0.72 -3.01
CA LYS A 248 -27.50 0.64 -1.81
C LYS A 248 -27.06 -0.76 -1.49
N ARG A 249 -27.90 -1.74 -1.78
CA ARG A 249 -27.74 -3.11 -1.32
C ARG A 249 -28.13 -4.11 -2.39
N ILE A 250 -27.27 -5.12 -2.53
CA ILE A 250 -27.53 -6.36 -3.25
C ILE A 250 -27.41 -7.44 -2.18
N GLU A 251 -28.50 -8.17 -1.94
CA GLU A 251 -28.63 -9.06 -0.80
C GLU A 251 -28.12 -10.48 -1.09
N ASP A 252 -28.33 -11.38 -0.12
CA ASP A 252 -27.86 -12.75 -0.08
C ASP A 252 -28.33 -13.56 -1.31
N HIS A 253 -27.38 -14.24 -2.01
CA HIS A 253 -27.60 -15.07 -3.20
C HIS A 253 -28.33 -14.38 -4.37
N ALA A 254 -28.32 -13.04 -4.41
CA ALA A 254 -29.12 -12.27 -5.36
C ALA A 254 -28.90 -12.65 -6.84
N PHE A 255 -27.66 -12.93 -7.24
CA PHE A 255 -27.27 -13.38 -8.59
C PHE A 255 -26.53 -14.73 -8.56
N TYR A 256 -26.69 -15.52 -7.52
CA TYR A 256 -25.99 -16.80 -7.39
C TYR A 256 -26.27 -17.71 -8.60
N SER A 257 -25.19 -18.27 -9.20
CA SER A 257 -25.27 -19.17 -10.36
C SER A 257 -25.88 -18.54 -11.60
N CYS A 258 -25.61 -17.25 -11.87
CA CYS A 258 -25.84 -16.64 -13.17
C CYS A 258 -24.69 -16.98 -14.12
N THR A 259 -24.61 -18.24 -14.58
CA THR A 259 -23.41 -18.84 -15.16
C THR A 259 -22.94 -18.20 -16.48
N MET A 260 -23.79 -17.43 -17.16
CA MET A 260 -23.47 -16.67 -18.38
C MET A 260 -23.27 -15.15 -18.15
N LEU A 261 -23.25 -14.70 -16.89
CA LEU A 261 -23.09 -13.27 -16.59
C LEU A 261 -21.68 -12.78 -16.97
N ALA A 262 -21.55 -12.15 -18.11
CA ALA A 262 -20.28 -11.68 -18.67
C ALA A 262 -19.98 -10.20 -18.41
N GLU A 263 -21.00 -9.37 -18.22
CA GLU A 263 -20.85 -7.94 -17.96
C GLU A 263 -21.58 -7.53 -16.68
N LEU A 264 -20.81 -6.98 -15.70
CA LEU A 264 -21.35 -6.43 -14.46
C LEU A 264 -20.92 -4.97 -14.32
N ARG A 265 -21.89 -4.04 -14.31
CA ARG A 265 -21.66 -2.59 -14.10
C ARG A 265 -22.39 -2.12 -12.86
N LEU A 266 -21.70 -2.09 -11.74
CA LEU A 266 -22.23 -1.65 -10.44
C LEU A 266 -22.28 -0.12 -10.32
N PRO A 267 -23.29 0.47 -9.63
CA PRO A 267 -23.43 1.92 -9.51
C PRO A 267 -22.56 2.51 -8.40
N GLU A 268 -22.10 3.74 -8.60
CA GLU A 268 -21.58 4.56 -7.50
C GLU A 268 -22.72 4.90 -6.53
N GLY A 269 -22.65 4.42 -5.33
CA GLY A 269 -23.71 4.50 -4.32
C GLY A 269 -23.99 3.19 -3.63
N LEU A 270 -23.63 2.06 -4.26
CA LEU A 270 -23.72 0.73 -3.67
C LEU A 270 -22.77 0.63 -2.47
N THR A 271 -23.28 0.20 -1.32
CA THR A 271 -22.51 0.11 -0.08
C THR A 271 -22.35 -1.31 0.44
N TYR A 272 -23.18 -2.22 -0.01
CA TYR A 272 -23.22 -3.58 0.49
C TYR A 272 -23.49 -4.60 -0.62
N ILE A 273 -22.65 -5.63 -0.65
CA ILE A 273 -22.86 -6.85 -1.44
C ILE A 273 -22.98 -8.00 -0.45
N GLY A 274 -24.10 -8.71 -0.50
CA GLY A 274 -24.50 -9.75 0.45
C GLY A 274 -23.71 -11.06 0.27
N PRO A 275 -23.89 -12.01 1.20
CA PRO A 275 -23.32 -13.34 1.10
C PRO A 275 -23.71 -14.04 -0.20
N TRP A 276 -22.74 -14.68 -0.87
CA TRP A 276 -22.94 -15.49 -2.08
C TRP A 276 -23.64 -14.76 -3.24
N ALA A 277 -23.66 -13.42 -3.23
CA ALA A 277 -24.46 -12.62 -4.15
C ALA A 277 -24.13 -12.87 -5.63
N PHE A 278 -22.86 -13.10 -5.98
CA PHE A 278 -22.36 -13.35 -7.34
C PHE A 278 -21.55 -14.66 -7.42
N ALA A 279 -21.75 -15.56 -6.49
CA ALA A 279 -21.00 -16.83 -6.51
C ALA A 279 -21.44 -17.71 -7.69
N TRP A 280 -20.47 -18.39 -8.32
CA TRP A 280 -20.64 -19.24 -9.50
C TRP A 280 -20.98 -18.51 -10.81
N ASP A 281 -20.68 -17.22 -10.88
CA ASP A 281 -20.81 -16.43 -12.11
C ASP A 281 -19.54 -16.60 -12.96
N ARG A 282 -19.47 -17.69 -13.73
CA ARG A 282 -18.25 -18.22 -14.34
C ARG A 282 -17.62 -17.36 -15.44
N ILE A 283 -18.38 -16.47 -16.04
CA ILE A 283 -17.95 -15.70 -17.21
C ILE A 283 -17.56 -14.26 -16.86
N LEU A 284 -17.84 -13.81 -15.63
CA LEU A 284 -17.47 -12.49 -15.18
C LEU A 284 -15.97 -12.23 -15.40
N GLY A 285 -15.62 -11.28 -16.25
CA GLY A 285 -14.24 -10.83 -16.47
C GLY A 285 -13.42 -11.59 -17.50
N GLN A 286 -13.98 -12.44 -18.36
CA GLN A 286 -13.23 -13.25 -19.35
C GLN A 286 -12.35 -12.47 -20.35
N GLU A 287 -12.65 -11.22 -20.67
CA GLU A 287 -11.85 -10.40 -21.60
C GLU A 287 -11.18 -9.23 -20.90
N ASP A 288 -10.03 -9.46 -20.23
CA ASP A 288 -9.18 -8.42 -19.59
C ASP A 288 -9.96 -7.39 -18.73
N THR A 289 -11.19 -7.70 -18.37
CA THR A 289 -12.06 -6.81 -17.63
C THR A 289 -11.71 -6.87 -16.14
N THR A 290 -11.36 -5.74 -15.59
CA THR A 290 -11.26 -5.54 -14.14
C THR A 290 -12.69 -5.57 -13.58
N LEU A 291 -12.95 -6.36 -12.54
CA LEU A 291 -14.19 -6.24 -11.77
C LEU A 291 -14.27 -4.83 -11.17
N GLY A 292 -15.16 -4.00 -11.71
CA GLY A 292 -15.34 -2.62 -11.30
C GLY A 292 -16.15 -2.50 -10.01
N LEU A 293 -15.52 -2.64 -8.85
CA LEU A 293 -16.18 -2.38 -7.58
C LEU A 293 -16.31 -0.87 -7.35
N PRO A 294 -17.51 -0.36 -6.98
CA PRO A 294 -17.73 1.07 -6.81
C PRO A 294 -17.00 1.64 -5.59
N SER A 295 -16.58 2.91 -5.68
CA SER A 295 -15.83 3.57 -4.60
C SER A 295 -16.61 3.72 -3.29
N SER A 296 -17.93 3.67 -3.35
CA SER A 296 -18.85 3.74 -2.21
C SER A 296 -18.97 2.44 -1.41
N LEU A 297 -18.50 1.30 -1.95
CA LEU A 297 -18.66 -0.03 -1.35
C LEU A 297 -17.96 -0.10 0.01
N GLN A 298 -18.65 -0.66 1.01
CA GLN A 298 -18.16 -0.76 2.39
C GLN A 298 -17.97 -2.20 2.85
N THR A 299 -18.84 -3.12 2.37
CA THR A 299 -18.84 -4.51 2.79
C THR A 299 -19.00 -5.43 1.60
N ILE A 300 -18.14 -6.45 1.54
CA ILE A 300 -18.24 -7.59 0.64
C ILE A 300 -18.55 -8.80 1.50
N GLY A 301 -19.70 -9.44 1.27
CA GLY A 301 -20.23 -10.54 2.09
C GLY A 301 -19.46 -11.84 1.97
N THR A 302 -19.83 -12.81 2.80
CA THR A 302 -19.27 -14.17 2.77
C THR A 302 -19.54 -14.81 1.42
N GLY A 303 -18.47 -15.35 0.77
CA GLY A 303 -18.58 -16.02 -0.52
C GLY A 303 -19.10 -15.17 -1.68
N ALA A 304 -19.16 -13.84 -1.53
CA ALA A 304 -19.85 -12.95 -2.46
C ALA A 304 -19.45 -13.11 -3.95
N PHE A 305 -18.20 -13.44 -4.22
CA PHE A 305 -17.62 -13.70 -5.53
C PHE A 305 -16.90 -15.06 -5.59
N ALA A 306 -17.29 -16.02 -4.79
CA ALA A 306 -16.66 -17.33 -4.79
C ALA A 306 -16.90 -18.05 -6.13
N PHE A 307 -15.86 -18.71 -6.66
CA PHE A 307 -15.91 -19.44 -7.95
C PHE A 307 -16.17 -18.58 -9.17
N VAL A 308 -15.85 -17.30 -9.12
CA VAL A 308 -15.87 -16.39 -10.27
C VAL A 308 -14.50 -16.45 -10.94
N ASN A 309 -14.38 -17.26 -11.99
CA ASN A 309 -13.10 -17.79 -12.48
C ASN A 309 -12.31 -16.91 -13.47
N HIS A 310 -12.56 -15.60 -13.61
CA HIS A 310 -11.93 -14.86 -14.71
C HIS A 310 -11.48 -13.43 -14.41
N HIS A 311 -11.36 -13.05 -13.14
CA HIS A 311 -10.81 -11.74 -12.79
C HIS A 311 -9.29 -11.76 -12.86
N LYS A 312 -8.69 -11.17 -13.88
CA LYS A 312 -7.23 -10.97 -13.90
C LYS A 312 -6.78 -9.88 -12.93
N ASN A 313 -7.58 -8.85 -12.75
CA ASN A 313 -7.27 -7.70 -11.91
C ASN A 313 -8.46 -7.36 -11.00
N LEU A 314 -8.20 -7.28 -9.70
CA LEU A 314 -9.17 -6.86 -8.70
C LEU A 314 -8.60 -5.69 -7.90
N ASN A 315 -9.36 -4.59 -7.81
CA ASN A 315 -9.04 -3.49 -6.92
C ASN A 315 -10.11 -3.36 -5.85
N ILE A 316 -9.70 -3.45 -4.58
CA ILE A 316 -10.59 -3.24 -3.43
C ILE A 316 -10.68 -1.75 -3.10
N PRO A 317 -11.86 -1.12 -3.24
CA PRO A 317 -12.04 0.31 -3.02
C PRO A 317 -11.73 0.77 -1.59
N ALA A 318 -11.35 2.05 -1.42
CA ALA A 318 -10.90 2.63 -0.16
C ALA A 318 -11.93 2.55 0.99
N ASN A 319 -13.22 2.53 0.68
CA ASN A 319 -14.29 2.49 1.67
C ASN A 319 -14.64 1.08 2.18
N VAL A 320 -14.18 0.02 1.51
CA VAL A 320 -14.41 -1.36 1.96
C VAL A 320 -13.66 -1.58 3.28
N THR A 321 -14.36 -1.93 4.33
CA THR A 321 -13.80 -2.23 5.66
C THR A 321 -13.80 -3.70 5.99
N SER A 322 -14.57 -4.51 5.26
CA SER A 322 -14.70 -5.94 5.48
C SER A 322 -14.84 -6.69 4.17
N ILE A 323 -13.99 -7.68 3.99
CA ILE A 323 -14.10 -8.76 3.00
C ILE A 323 -14.49 -10.01 3.80
N GLY A 324 -15.65 -10.60 3.49
CA GLY A 324 -16.21 -11.74 4.22
C GLY A 324 -15.40 -13.02 4.05
N ASP A 325 -15.73 -14.04 4.85
CA ASP A 325 -15.15 -15.37 4.72
C ASP A 325 -15.45 -15.92 3.31
N TYR A 326 -14.47 -16.57 2.66
CA TYR A 326 -14.59 -17.18 1.32
C TYR A 326 -14.94 -16.21 0.17
N ALA A 327 -14.88 -14.89 0.36
CA ALA A 327 -15.47 -13.89 -0.54
C ALA A 327 -15.01 -13.99 -2.01
N PHE A 328 -13.76 -14.34 -2.26
CA PHE A 328 -13.17 -14.56 -3.60
C PHE A 328 -12.55 -15.96 -3.73
N MET A 329 -13.03 -16.93 -2.94
CA MET A 329 -12.51 -18.28 -2.93
C MET A 329 -12.53 -18.91 -4.32
N CYS A 330 -11.39 -19.49 -4.75
CA CYS A 330 -11.25 -20.18 -6.04
C CYS A 330 -11.45 -19.29 -7.27
N ASP A 331 -11.03 -18.03 -7.22
CA ASP A 331 -10.85 -17.20 -8.43
C ASP A 331 -9.47 -17.53 -9.06
N TYR A 332 -9.44 -18.62 -9.84
CA TYR A 332 -8.18 -19.24 -10.29
C TYR A 332 -7.29 -18.37 -11.16
N TYR A 333 -7.82 -17.33 -11.80
CA TYR A 333 -7.10 -16.52 -12.78
C TYR A 333 -6.69 -15.14 -12.27
N MET A 334 -6.92 -14.83 -11.01
CA MET A 334 -6.54 -13.56 -10.41
C MET A 334 -5.01 -13.39 -10.41
N ASN A 335 -4.52 -12.40 -11.18
CA ASN A 335 -3.09 -12.07 -11.27
C ASN A 335 -2.70 -10.93 -10.33
N ASN A 336 -3.55 -9.90 -10.25
CA ASN A 336 -3.27 -8.69 -9.52
C ASN A 336 -4.42 -8.36 -8.55
N LEU A 337 -4.12 -8.39 -7.26
CA LEU A 337 -4.98 -7.90 -6.19
C LEU A 337 -4.40 -6.60 -5.66
N THR A 338 -5.17 -5.52 -5.72
CA THR A 338 -4.76 -4.20 -5.26
C THR A 338 -5.77 -3.62 -4.28
N PHE A 339 -5.30 -2.75 -3.41
CA PHE A 339 -6.12 -2.08 -2.40
C PHE A 339 -5.98 -0.57 -2.56
N SER A 340 -7.07 0.11 -2.87
CA SER A 340 -7.06 1.57 -2.95
C SER A 340 -6.63 2.18 -1.61
N PRO A 341 -5.74 3.19 -1.61
CA PRO A 341 -5.30 3.84 -0.38
C PRO A 341 -6.48 4.49 0.36
N GLY A 342 -6.43 4.46 1.69
CA GLY A 342 -7.47 5.04 2.55
C GLY A 342 -7.13 4.90 4.04
N ASP A 343 -7.85 5.67 4.87
CA ASP A 343 -7.61 5.70 6.31
C ASP A 343 -8.34 4.59 7.08
N LYS A 344 -9.37 4.00 6.46
CA LYS A 344 -10.17 2.95 7.10
C LYS A 344 -9.43 1.62 7.10
N LYS A 345 -9.35 0.99 8.26
CA LYS A 345 -8.82 -0.36 8.40
C LYS A 345 -9.69 -1.37 7.67
N LEU A 346 -9.04 -2.36 7.05
CA LEU A 346 -9.67 -3.44 6.31
C LEU A 346 -9.39 -4.78 7.00
N THR A 347 -10.43 -5.58 7.17
CA THR A 347 -10.34 -6.99 7.57
C THR A 347 -10.56 -7.89 6.38
N ILE A 348 -9.68 -8.88 6.20
CA ILE A 348 -9.79 -9.96 5.21
C ILE A 348 -10.22 -11.23 5.96
N GLY A 349 -11.37 -11.77 5.62
CA GLY A 349 -11.99 -12.91 6.28
C GLY A 349 -11.32 -14.26 5.97
N LYS A 350 -11.83 -15.32 6.61
CA LYS A 350 -11.27 -16.69 6.51
C LYS A 350 -11.37 -17.24 5.11
N ALA A 351 -10.25 -17.78 4.60
CA ALA A 351 -10.16 -18.37 3.27
C ALA A 351 -10.70 -17.43 2.15
N ALA A 352 -10.65 -16.11 2.35
CA ALA A 352 -11.26 -15.13 1.45
C ALA A 352 -10.67 -15.18 0.04
N PHE A 353 -9.39 -15.52 -0.10
CA PHE A 353 -8.66 -15.70 -1.37
C PHE A 353 -8.07 -17.12 -1.49
N PHE A 354 -8.75 -18.10 -0.91
CA PHE A 354 -8.30 -19.50 -0.97
C PHE A 354 -8.25 -20.02 -2.40
N GLY A 355 -7.09 -20.53 -2.82
CA GLY A 355 -6.92 -21.20 -4.10
C GLY A 355 -6.73 -20.28 -5.30
N ASP A 356 -6.43 -19.01 -5.11
CA ASP A 356 -6.12 -18.05 -6.18
C ASP A 356 -4.71 -18.30 -6.72
N ASN A 357 -4.62 -19.06 -7.83
CA ASN A 357 -3.37 -19.70 -8.23
C ASN A 357 -2.44 -18.89 -9.12
N HIS A 358 -2.87 -17.75 -9.68
CA HIS A 358 -2.05 -16.96 -10.63
C HIS A 358 -1.38 -15.74 -9.99
N MET A 359 -1.76 -15.39 -8.77
CA MET A 359 -1.19 -14.26 -8.04
C MET A 359 0.23 -14.61 -7.58
N LYS A 360 1.25 -13.82 -8.02
CA LYS A 360 2.66 -14.00 -7.63
C LYS A 360 3.07 -13.16 -6.42
N SER A 361 2.45 -12.02 -6.28
CA SER A 361 2.69 -11.10 -5.17
C SER A 361 1.41 -10.38 -4.76
N VAL A 362 1.33 -9.96 -3.50
CA VAL A 362 0.22 -9.15 -3.00
C VAL A 362 0.74 -8.01 -2.12
N ASP A 363 0.26 -6.79 -2.37
CA ASP A 363 0.59 -5.63 -1.54
C ASP A 363 -0.57 -5.26 -0.61
N LEU A 364 -0.44 -5.64 0.66
CA LEU A 364 -1.39 -5.43 1.74
C LEU A 364 -1.03 -4.19 2.59
N SER A 365 -0.02 -3.40 2.15
CA SER A 365 0.60 -2.37 2.97
C SER A 365 -0.26 -1.12 3.21
N ASN A 366 -1.28 -0.88 2.37
CA ASN A 366 -2.01 0.38 2.42
C ASN A 366 -2.91 0.52 3.66
N ARG A 367 -3.76 -0.48 3.92
CA ARG A 367 -4.79 -0.35 4.97
C ARG A 367 -5.29 -1.68 5.55
N VAL A 368 -4.71 -2.79 5.14
CA VAL A 368 -5.06 -4.10 5.68
C VAL A 368 -4.60 -4.17 7.12
N ALA A 369 -5.54 -4.40 8.04
CA ALA A 369 -5.27 -4.45 9.47
C ALA A 369 -5.38 -5.86 10.05
N GLN A 370 -6.23 -6.69 9.47
CA GLN A 370 -6.44 -8.05 9.93
C GLN A 370 -6.54 -9.00 8.74
N ILE A 371 -5.84 -10.10 8.84
CA ILE A 371 -5.87 -11.21 7.87
C ILE A 371 -6.26 -12.44 8.66
N ASP A 372 -7.45 -12.97 8.40
CA ASP A 372 -7.99 -14.10 9.13
C ASP A 372 -7.41 -15.43 8.64
N ARG A 373 -7.77 -16.46 9.35
CA ARG A 373 -7.28 -17.83 9.18
C ARG A 373 -7.42 -18.32 7.75
N CYS A 374 -6.31 -18.84 7.18
CA CYS A 374 -6.25 -19.43 5.86
C CYS A 374 -6.62 -18.47 4.71
N ALA A 375 -6.63 -17.15 4.92
CA ALA A 375 -7.12 -16.17 3.95
C ALA A 375 -6.48 -16.32 2.55
N PHE A 376 -5.20 -16.64 2.45
CA PHE A 376 -4.44 -16.89 1.22
C PHE A 376 -3.90 -18.33 1.16
N ALA A 377 -4.58 -19.28 1.79
CA ALA A 377 -4.17 -20.67 1.75
C ALA A 377 -4.35 -21.25 0.33
N GLY A 378 -3.43 -22.09 -0.11
CA GLY A 378 -3.52 -22.75 -1.41
C GLY A 378 -3.20 -21.85 -2.61
N CYS A 379 -2.73 -20.62 -2.42
CA CYS A 379 -2.24 -19.75 -3.49
C CYS A 379 -0.84 -20.20 -3.92
N GLU A 380 -0.74 -21.22 -4.78
CA GLU A 380 0.52 -21.92 -5.08
C GLU A 380 1.61 -21.06 -5.71
N MET A 381 1.24 -20.02 -6.46
CA MET A 381 2.19 -19.13 -7.13
C MET A 381 2.54 -17.88 -6.30
N LEU A 382 1.90 -17.66 -5.16
CA LEU A 382 2.15 -16.50 -4.32
C LEU A 382 3.51 -16.65 -3.60
N GLU A 383 4.49 -15.86 -4.01
CA GLU A 383 5.85 -15.88 -3.48
C GLU A 383 6.17 -14.69 -2.57
N GLU A 384 5.44 -13.57 -2.71
CA GLU A 384 5.71 -12.33 -1.97
C GLU A 384 4.44 -11.70 -1.41
N ALA A 385 4.49 -11.26 -0.15
CA ALA A 385 3.45 -10.46 0.48
C ALA A 385 4.07 -9.24 1.18
N TYR A 386 3.48 -8.06 0.95
CA TYR A 386 3.95 -6.79 1.51
C TYR A 386 2.95 -6.28 2.54
N PHE A 387 3.43 -5.90 3.73
CA PHE A 387 2.65 -5.42 4.87
C PHE A 387 3.07 -4.00 5.26
N GLY A 388 2.13 -3.18 5.71
CA GLY A 388 2.37 -1.80 6.13
C GLY A 388 2.10 -1.56 7.62
N ASP A 389 2.01 -0.29 8.00
CA ASP A 389 1.82 0.19 9.37
C ASP A 389 0.44 -0.11 9.99
N LYS A 390 -0.52 -0.51 9.17
CA LYS A 390 -1.90 -0.78 9.64
C LYS A 390 -2.10 -2.22 10.09
N ILE A 391 -1.16 -3.13 9.78
CA ILE A 391 -1.32 -4.54 10.10
C ILE A 391 -1.27 -4.77 11.61
N ASP A 392 -2.38 -5.23 12.18
CA ASP A 392 -2.47 -5.58 13.59
C ASP A 392 -2.34 -7.10 13.80
N THR A 393 -3.03 -7.91 12.96
CA THR A 393 -3.13 -9.36 13.17
C THR A 393 -3.00 -10.12 11.85
N ILE A 394 -2.19 -11.18 11.88
CA ILE A 394 -2.10 -12.20 10.84
C ILE A 394 -2.38 -13.54 11.49
N GLU A 395 -3.58 -14.08 11.27
CA GLU A 395 -4.06 -15.30 11.90
C GLU A 395 -3.34 -16.56 11.41
N GLY A 396 -3.59 -17.66 12.13
CA GLY A 396 -2.98 -18.94 11.83
C GLY A 396 -3.28 -19.43 10.42
N ARG A 397 -2.24 -19.92 9.74
CA ARG A 397 -2.27 -20.47 8.39
C ARG A 397 -2.70 -19.50 7.30
N ALA A 398 -2.67 -18.19 7.58
CA ALA A 398 -3.09 -17.17 6.63
C ALA A 398 -2.44 -17.34 5.24
N PHE A 399 -1.18 -17.75 5.18
CA PHE A 399 -0.40 -17.94 3.95
C PHE A 399 0.18 -19.35 3.80
N THR A 400 -0.47 -20.38 4.31
CA THR A 400 0.06 -21.76 4.21
C THR A 400 -0.93 -22.70 3.54
N SER A 401 -1.62 -23.52 4.32
CA SER A 401 -2.59 -24.50 3.87
C SER A 401 -3.79 -24.50 4.81
N LEU A 402 -4.90 -25.04 4.35
CA LEU A 402 -6.04 -25.29 5.23
C LEU A 402 -5.66 -26.28 6.34
N ASP A 403 -6.06 -25.98 7.58
CA ASP A 403 -6.06 -26.98 8.64
C ASP A 403 -7.29 -27.90 8.56
N ASN A 404 -7.35 -28.90 9.44
CA ASN A 404 -8.43 -29.89 9.40
C ASN A 404 -9.83 -29.24 9.61
N ALA A 405 -9.93 -28.22 10.46
CA ALA A 405 -11.21 -27.55 10.69
C ALA A 405 -11.65 -26.75 9.47
N MET A 406 -10.70 -26.02 8.83
CA MET A 406 -10.96 -25.28 7.61
C MET A 406 -11.19 -26.18 6.40
N LYS A 407 -10.51 -27.34 6.30
CA LYS A 407 -10.82 -28.36 5.29
C LYS A 407 -12.25 -28.82 5.39
N ILE A 408 -12.71 -29.20 6.59
CA ILE A 408 -14.09 -29.61 6.84
C ILE A 408 -15.05 -28.45 6.52
N ALA A 409 -14.72 -27.22 6.88
CA ALA A 409 -15.55 -26.05 6.60
C ALA A 409 -15.65 -25.79 5.08
N VAL A 410 -14.52 -25.81 4.37
CA VAL A 410 -14.50 -25.65 2.91
C VAL A 410 -15.20 -26.81 2.21
N GLU A 411 -14.97 -28.06 2.62
CA GLU A 411 -15.70 -29.23 2.11
C GLU A 411 -17.19 -29.12 2.41
N GLY A 412 -17.56 -28.62 3.59
CA GLY A 412 -18.96 -28.36 3.96
C GLY A 412 -19.60 -27.29 3.07
N VAL A 413 -18.87 -26.21 2.76
CA VAL A 413 -19.30 -25.19 1.79
C VAL A 413 -19.49 -25.81 0.41
N LEU A 414 -18.47 -26.55 -0.07
CA LEU A 414 -18.50 -27.21 -1.39
C LEU A 414 -19.68 -28.21 -1.45
N ASN A 415 -19.89 -29.03 -0.43
CA ASN A 415 -20.99 -29.98 -0.36
C ASN A 415 -22.37 -29.31 -0.14
N GLY A 416 -22.40 -28.15 0.52
CA GLY A 416 -23.62 -27.36 0.69
C GLY A 416 -24.07 -26.67 -0.60
N ILE A 417 -23.11 -26.38 -1.47
CA ILE A 417 -23.34 -25.90 -2.83
C ILE A 417 -23.88 -27.03 -3.73
N LEU A 418 -23.45 -28.27 -3.51
CA LEU A 418 -24.02 -29.49 -4.11
C LEU A 418 -25.34 -29.85 -3.42
N ARG A 419 -26.38 -29.06 -3.59
CA ARG A 419 -27.67 -29.35 -2.93
C ARG A 419 -28.28 -30.67 -3.43
N PRO A 420 -28.82 -31.51 -2.48
CA PRO A 420 -29.52 -32.74 -2.85
C PRO A 420 -30.80 -32.52 -3.70
N ASP A 421 -31.31 -31.28 -3.70
CA ASP A 421 -32.58 -30.93 -4.33
C ASP A 421 -32.45 -30.51 -5.81
N ASP A 422 -31.22 -30.22 -6.27
CA ASP A 422 -30.96 -29.93 -7.69
C ASP A 422 -30.56 -31.23 -8.42
N THR A 423 -31.55 -31.94 -8.91
CA THR A 423 -31.37 -33.20 -9.68
C THR A 423 -30.75 -32.99 -11.08
N GLU A 424 -30.50 -31.73 -11.48
CA GLU A 424 -29.82 -31.34 -12.72
C GLU A 424 -28.51 -30.60 -12.42
N GLN A 425 -27.56 -31.27 -11.75
CA GLN A 425 -26.19 -30.72 -11.62
C GLN A 425 -25.53 -30.72 -13.01
N ASN A 426 -25.20 -29.53 -13.50
CA ASN A 426 -24.37 -29.38 -14.69
C ASN A 426 -23.03 -30.10 -14.46
N ALA A 427 -22.60 -30.91 -15.43
CA ALA A 427 -21.33 -31.66 -15.41
C ALA A 427 -20.12 -30.73 -15.15
N ASP A 428 -20.27 -29.44 -15.45
CA ASP A 428 -19.28 -28.42 -15.28
C ASP A 428 -19.13 -27.99 -13.82
N GLN A 429 -20.19 -27.87 -13.02
CA GLN A 429 -20.09 -27.59 -11.57
C GLN A 429 -19.36 -28.70 -10.83
N ALA A 430 -19.58 -29.95 -11.22
CA ALA A 430 -18.86 -31.11 -10.67
C ALA A 430 -17.35 -31.03 -10.97
N GLY A 431 -16.95 -30.50 -12.12
CA GLY A 431 -15.56 -30.24 -12.50
C GLY A 431 -14.86 -29.21 -11.64
N ASP A 432 -15.55 -28.10 -11.35
CA ASP A 432 -15.00 -27.02 -10.51
C ASP A 432 -14.89 -27.42 -9.05
N ILE A 433 -15.87 -28.14 -8.54
CA ILE A 433 -15.82 -28.70 -7.19
C ILE A 433 -14.67 -29.69 -7.07
N SER A 434 -14.47 -30.57 -8.08
CA SER A 434 -13.31 -31.47 -8.11
C SER A 434 -12.00 -30.69 -8.13
N THR A 435 -11.93 -29.60 -8.86
CA THR A 435 -10.77 -28.70 -8.88
C THR A 435 -10.57 -28.04 -7.52
N ALA A 436 -11.62 -27.50 -6.90
CA ALA A 436 -11.56 -26.92 -5.55
C ALA A 436 -11.15 -27.94 -4.49
N LEU A 437 -11.68 -29.16 -4.55
CA LEU A 437 -11.26 -30.26 -3.67
C LEU A 437 -9.76 -30.59 -3.83
N ASN A 438 -9.24 -30.55 -5.07
CA ASN A 438 -7.80 -30.71 -5.30
C ASN A 438 -6.98 -29.57 -4.69
N MET A 439 -7.53 -28.35 -4.59
CA MET A 439 -6.87 -27.20 -3.95
C MET A 439 -6.78 -27.33 -2.43
N ILE A 440 -7.67 -28.10 -1.78
CA ILE A 440 -7.64 -28.32 -0.32
C ILE A 440 -6.29 -28.89 0.15
N ALA A 441 -5.61 -29.67 -0.69
CA ALA A 441 -4.30 -30.23 -0.39
C ALA A 441 -3.12 -29.30 -0.72
N LYS A 442 -3.38 -28.17 -1.41
CA LYS A 442 -2.34 -27.27 -1.89
C LYS A 442 -1.82 -26.37 -0.77
N VAL A 443 -0.58 -25.89 -0.94
CA VAL A 443 0.14 -25.07 0.03
C VAL A 443 0.62 -23.80 -0.69
N THR A 444 0.39 -22.67 -0.07
CA THR A 444 0.99 -21.40 -0.52
C THR A 444 2.49 -21.46 -0.34
N LYS A 445 3.25 -21.04 -1.35
CA LYS A 445 4.71 -21.08 -1.38
C LYS A 445 5.32 -19.71 -1.10
N LEU A 446 4.76 -18.98 -0.14
CA LEU A 446 5.25 -17.65 0.22
C LEU A 446 6.71 -17.75 0.68
N LYS A 447 7.61 -17.13 -0.06
CA LYS A 447 9.05 -17.11 0.23
C LYS A 447 9.45 -15.85 0.99
N ARG A 448 8.74 -14.75 0.77
CA ARG A 448 9.07 -13.42 1.28
C ARG A 448 7.85 -12.73 1.87
N ALA A 449 7.92 -12.42 3.16
CA ALA A 449 6.97 -11.58 3.88
C ALA A 449 7.65 -10.25 4.19
N VAL A 450 7.29 -9.17 3.49
CA VAL A 450 7.97 -7.88 3.55
C VAL A 450 7.15 -6.90 4.39
N PHE A 451 7.63 -6.56 5.55
CA PHE A 451 7.04 -5.51 6.38
C PHE A 451 7.71 -4.18 6.04
N LYS A 452 6.95 -3.25 5.49
CA LYS A 452 7.46 -1.94 5.08
C LYS A 452 7.71 -0.99 6.27
N ASN A 453 7.05 -1.28 7.40
CA ASN A 453 7.10 -0.49 8.65
C ASN A 453 7.22 -1.42 9.87
N ASP A 454 6.38 -1.22 10.90
CA ASP A 454 6.40 -1.99 12.13
C ASP A 454 5.90 -3.44 11.96
N PRO A 455 6.28 -4.36 12.87
CA PRO A 455 5.77 -5.73 12.87
C PRO A 455 4.28 -5.78 13.20
N ALA A 456 3.60 -6.84 12.75
CA ALA A 456 2.24 -7.14 13.19
C ALA A 456 2.21 -7.42 14.70
N LYS A 457 1.19 -6.92 15.40
CA LYS A 457 1.04 -7.10 16.86
C LYS A 457 0.75 -8.55 17.26
N SER A 458 0.16 -9.32 16.36
CA SER A 458 -0.17 -10.72 16.60
C SER A 458 0.04 -11.56 15.35
N ILE A 459 0.86 -12.61 15.49
CA ILE A 459 1.05 -13.67 14.49
C ILE A 459 1.27 -15.01 15.18
N TYR A 460 1.15 -16.10 14.43
CA TYR A 460 1.54 -17.44 14.89
C TYR A 460 2.98 -17.75 14.51
N ALA A 461 3.78 -18.16 15.50
CA ALA A 461 5.23 -18.42 15.36
C ALA A 461 5.52 -19.57 14.38
N ALA A 462 6.74 -19.60 13.83
CA ALA A 462 7.18 -20.63 12.88
C ALA A 462 7.09 -22.05 13.45
N ALA A 463 7.34 -22.23 14.75
CA ALA A 463 7.23 -23.54 15.42
C ALA A 463 5.78 -23.95 15.72
N ASP A 464 4.78 -23.08 15.56
CA ASP A 464 3.38 -23.41 15.80
C ASP A 464 2.84 -24.27 14.64
N SER A 465 2.02 -25.27 14.94
CA SER A 465 1.31 -26.07 13.93
C SER A 465 0.36 -25.22 13.08
N ASN A 466 -0.08 -24.08 13.62
CA ASN A 466 -0.92 -23.08 12.96
C ASN A 466 -0.16 -21.84 12.47
N ARG A 467 1.15 -21.94 12.27
CA ARG A 467 2.00 -20.84 11.81
C ARG A 467 1.37 -19.99 10.70
N SER A 468 1.60 -18.68 10.74
CA SER A 468 1.01 -17.73 9.76
C SER A 468 1.65 -17.84 8.38
N PHE A 469 2.96 -18.11 8.29
CA PHE A 469 3.74 -18.24 7.06
C PHE A 469 4.33 -19.64 6.90
N PRO A 470 4.77 -20.06 5.67
CA PRO A 470 5.54 -21.30 5.46
C PRO A 470 6.87 -21.31 6.25
N ASP A 471 7.41 -22.51 6.49
CA ASP A 471 8.65 -22.71 7.28
C ASP A 471 9.89 -22.06 6.66
N ASP A 472 9.94 -22.02 5.34
CA ASP A 472 11.03 -21.47 4.55
C ASP A 472 10.83 -19.98 4.19
N CYS A 473 9.74 -19.37 4.64
CA CYS A 473 9.47 -17.96 4.44
C CYS A 473 10.48 -17.11 5.22
N VAL A 474 11.05 -16.12 4.55
CA VAL A 474 11.92 -15.10 5.15
C VAL A 474 11.12 -13.83 5.38
N VAL A 475 11.21 -13.28 6.58
CA VAL A 475 10.55 -12.03 6.96
C VAL A 475 11.53 -10.87 6.76
N TYR A 476 11.18 -9.94 5.90
CA TYR A 476 11.98 -8.75 5.62
C TYR A 476 11.43 -7.53 6.34
N TYR A 477 12.30 -6.72 6.92
CA TYR A 477 11.93 -5.53 7.69
C TYR A 477 12.87 -4.34 7.37
N PRO A 478 12.47 -3.08 7.64
CA PRO A 478 13.29 -1.92 7.35
C PRO A 478 14.60 -1.94 8.16
N GLN A 479 15.72 -1.81 7.46
CA GLN A 479 17.04 -1.73 8.10
C GLN A 479 17.10 -0.56 9.09
N GLY A 480 17.56 -0.81 10.30
CA GLY A 480 17.70 0.20 11.37
C GLY A 480 16.41 0.55 12.10
N SER A 481 15.30 -0.19 11.87
CA SER A 481 14.06 0.00 12.63
C SER A 481 14.24 -0.49 14.07
N TYR A 482 14.12 0.42 15.03
CA TYR A 482 14.24 0.11 16.46
C TYR A 482 13.12 -0.82 16.94
N THR A 483 11.90 -0.64 16.45
CA THR A 483 10.75 -1.49 16.80
C THR A 483 11.02 -2.95 16.45
N TRP A 484 11.57 -3.19 15.24
CA TRP A 484 11.93 -4.53 14.81
C TRP A 484 13.07 -5.11 15.62
N LEU A 485 14.13 -4.32 15.88
CA LEU A 485 15.28 -4.78 16.67
C LEU A 485 14.89 -5.22 18.09
N SER A 486 13.87 -4.59 18.70
CA SER A 486 13.35 -4.98 20.02
C SER A 486 12.50 -6.26 20.02
N GLU A 487 12.00 -6.66 18.85
CA GLU A 487 11.16 -7.86 18.66
C GLU A 487 11.95 -9.09 18.20
N LEU A 488 13.19 -8.91 17.72
CA LEU A 488 14.06 -10.01 17.30
C LEU A 488 14.59 -10.77 18.51
N LYS A 489 14.76 -12.10 18.33
CA LYS A 489 15.50 -12.93 19.26
C LYS A 489 17.00 -12.77 19.08
N ASP A 490 17.78 -13.23 20.04
CA ASP A 490 19.26 -13.19 20.01
C ASP A 490 19.85 -13.92 18.78
N ASP A 491 19.13 -14.87 18.20
CA ASP A 491 19.52 -15.59 16.97
C ASP A 491 19.15 -14.85 15.67
N GLY A 492 18.65 -13.62 15.77
CA GLY A 492 18.22 -12.78 14.65
C GLY A 492 16.90 -13.20 14.02
N THR A 493 16.14 -14.11 14.63
CA THR A 493 14.82 -14.52 14.15
C THR A 493 13.70 -13.69 14.76
N TRP A 494 12.59 -13.52 14.01
CA TRP A 494 11.35 -12.96 14.51
C TRP A 494 10.27 -14.04 14.62
N GLN A 495 9.78 -14.28 15.83
CA GLN A 495 8.81 -15.36 16.10
C GLN A 495 9.25 -16.72 15.52
N GLY A 496 10.57 -16.94 15.38
CA GLY A 496 11.17 -18.15 14.80
C GLY A 496 11.28 -18.17 13.28
N TYR A 497 10.81 -17.14 12.58
CA TYR A 497 11.05 -16.96 11.15
C TYR A 497 12.43 -16.33 10.91
N LYS A 498 13.12 -16.77 9.86
CA LYS A 498 14.35 -16.11 9.39
C LYS A 498 14.03 -14.68 8.95
N THR A 499 14.98 -13.77 9.17
CA THR A 499 14.80 -12.38 8.81
C THR A 499 15.82 -11.89 7.79
N GLY A 500 15.51 -10.75 7.16
CA GLY A 500 16.37 -10.03 6.23
C GLY A 500 15.98 -8.55 6.18
N PHE A 501 16.71 -7.74 5.41
CA PHE A 501 16.48 -6.30 5.36
C PHE A 501 15.70 -5.88 4.12
N TRP A 502 14.75 -4.96 4.34
CA TRP A 502 14.04 -4.21 3.32
C TRP A 502 14.59 -2.78 3.22
N HIS A 503 15.00 -2.37 2.03
CA HIS A 503 15.61 -1.07 1.75
C HIS A 503 14.63 -0.08 1.08
N GLY A 504 13.34 -0.19 1.39
CA GLY A 504 12.30 0.71 0.90
C GLY A 504 11.76 0.38 -0.48
N ASP A 505 12.60 0.01 -1.42
CA ASP A 505 12.27 -0.34 -2.80
C ASP A 505 12.76 -1.73 -3.23
N HIS A 506 13.66 -2.35 -2.46
CA HIS A 506 14.22 -3.66 -2.76
C HIS A 506 14.59 -4.45 -1.50
N ILE A 507 14.71 -5.76 -1.65
CA ILE A 507 15.29 -6.65 -0.65
C ILE A 507 16.82 -6.55 -0.72
N ALA A 508 17.47 -6.37 0.43
CA ALA A 508 18.92 -6.27 0.51
C ALA A 508 19.59 -7.56 0.05
N GLN A 509 20.61 -7.42 -0.81
CA GLN A 509 21.50 -8.50 -1.24
C GLN A 509 22.91 -8.09 -0.86
N PHE A 510 23.52 -8.77 0.11
CA PHE A 510 24.81 -8.36 0.65
C PHE A 510 25.98 -9.08 -0.02
N ALA A 511 27.07 -8.31 -0.20
CA ALA A 511 28.42 -8.86 -0.32
C ALA A 511 29.12 -8.65 1.02
N ASP A 512 29.64 -9.72 1.56
CA ASP A 512 30.21 -9.76 2.91
C ASP A 512 31.73 -9.63 2.82
N THR A 513 32.29 -8.76 3.63
CA THR A 513 33.74 -8.60 3.79
C THR A 513 34.10 -8.75 5.26
N VAL A 514 34.88 -9.78 5.58
CA VAL A 514 35.36 -9.97 6.97
C VAL A 514 36.54 -9.05 7.23
N VAL A 515 36.38 -8.14 8.17
CA VAL A 515 37.45 -7.30 8.72
C VAL A 515 38.01 -7.98 9.95
N ALA A 516 39.24 -8.47 9.85
CA ALA A 516 39.90 -9.15 10.98
C ALA A 516 40.18 -8.17 12.11
N PRO A 517 40.07 -8.60 13.40
CA PRO A 517 40.39 -7.75 14.53
C PRO A 517 41.89 -7.39 14.53
N THR A 518 42.16 -6.16 14.93
CA THR A 518 43.53 -5.70 15.20
C THR A 518 43.84 -5.77 16.71
N CYS A 519 45.00 -5.32 17.13
CA CYS A 519 45.37 -5.29 18.56
C CYS A 519 44.46 -4.34 19.37
N THR A 520 43.87 -3.34 18.72
CA THR A 520 43.13 -2.26 19.38
C THR A 520 41.71 -2.08 18.87
N GLU A 521 41.40 -2.66 17.71
CA GLU A 521 40.11 -2.50 17.07
C GLU A 521 39.44 -3.87 16.94
N GLN A 522 38.13 -3.90 17.14
CA GLN A 522 37.32 -5.08 16.95
C GLN A 522 37.30 -5.45 15.46
N GLY A 523 37.33 -6.76 15.18
CA GLY A 523 36.96 -7.27 13.87
C GLY A 523 35.44 -7.33 13.73
N TYR A 524 34.94 -7.33 12.49
CA TYR A 524 33.52 -7.41 12.17
C TYR A 524 33.29 -7.94 10.76
N THR A 525 32.08 -8.34 10.46
CA THR A 525 31.66 -8.60 9.07
C THR A 525 30.95 -7.37 8.53
N HIS A 526 31.46 -6.86 7.43
CA HIS A 526 30.94 -5.69 6.71
C HIS A 526 30.06 -6.13 5.57
N HIS A 527 28.76 -5.80 5.61
CA HIS A 527 27.74 -6.18 4.65
C HIS A 527 27.37 -4.99 3.78
N VAL A 528 27.70 -5.04 2.49
CA VAL A 528 27.38 -4.00 1.51
C VAL A 528 26.30 -4.51 0.58
N CYS A 529 25.19 -3.78 0.45
CA CYS A 529 24.14 -4.15 -0.50
C CYS A 529 24.65 -3.99 -1.95
N THR A 530 24.53 -5.07 -2.72
CA THR A 530 25.02 -5.14 -4.11
C THR A 530 23.98 -4.72 -5.15
N VAL A 531 22.77 -4.40 -4.73
CA VAL A 531 21.71 -3.94 -5.63
C VAL A 531 22.08 -2.58 -6.20
N LYS A 532 22.08 -2.48 -7.54
CA LYS A 532 22.50 -1.26 -8.24
C LYS A 532 21.62 -0.07 -7.84
N GLY A 533 22.26 0.99 -7.35
CA GLY A 533 21.58 2.23 -6.93
C GLY A 533 21.12 2.23 -5.47
N CYS A 534 21.44 1.18 -4.72
CA CYS A 534 21.14 1.17 -3.27
C CYS A 534 21.93 2.29 -2.56
N THR A 535 21.20 3.09 -1.77
CA THR A 535 21.75 4.21 -0.97
C THR A 535 21.81 3.90 0.52
N TYR A 536 21.39 2.72 0.94
CA TYR A 536 21.45 2.31 2.34
C TYR A 536 22.88 2.09 2.80
N ALA A 537 23.17 2.52 4.02
CA ALA A 537 24.49 2.35 4.62
C ALA A 537 24.81 0.86 4.78
N PRO A 538 26.10 0.47 4.63
CA PRO A 538 26.54 -0.87 4.99
C PRO A 538 26.19 -1.22 6.44
N VAL A 539 26.02 -2.50 6.72
CA VAL A 539 25.77 -3.04 8.06
C VAL A 539 27.01 -3.78 8.53
N ASP A 540 27.43 -3.50 9.76
CA ASP A 540 28.53 -4.21 10.41
C ASP A 540 27.96 -5.07 11.54
N ASP A 541 28.30 -6.36 11.54
CA ASP A 541 27.90 -7.30 12.58
C ASP A 541 28.99 -8.33 12.88
N THR A 542 28.65 -9.38 13.62
CA THR A 542 29.57 -10.48 13.97
C THR A 542 30.88 -9.96 14.54
N TYR A 543 30.80 -9.05 15.51
CA TYR A 543 31.95 -8.42 16.13
C TYR A 543 32.83 -9.41 16.86
N VAL A 544 34.12 -9.37 16.59
CA VAL A 544 35.16 -10.15 17.26
C VAL A 544 36.04 -9.19 18.07
N ALA A 545 36.21 -9.46 19.33
CA ALA A 545 37.01 -8.60 20.20
C ALA A 545 38.40 -8.33 19.66
N ALA A 546 38.94 -7.15 19.90
CA ALA A 546 40.35 -6.83 19.63
C ALA A 546 41.28 -7.88 20.27
N THR A 547 42.38 -8.19 19.56
CA THR A 547 43.29 -9.26 19.99
C THR A 547 44.24 -8.88 21.13
N ASP A 548 44.19 -7.63 21.60
CA ASP A 548 45.12 -7.03 22.49
C ASP A 548 46.60 -7.07 22.03
N HIS A 549 47.46 -6.38 22.70
CA HIS A 549 48.85 -6.35 22.37
C HIS A 549 49.64 -7.51 22.95
N THR A 550 50.35 -8.25 22.16
CA THR A 550 51.31 -9.25 22.60
C THR A 550 52.67 -8.54 22.74
N TRP A 551 52.97 -8.12 23.99
CA TRP A 551 54.17 -7.34 24.26
C TRP A 551 55.44 -8.22 24.38
N VAL A 552 56.44 -7.92 23.60
CA VAL A 552 57.77 -8.51 23.67
C VAL A 552 58.75 -7.46 24.18
N LYS A 553 59.48 -7.80 25.27
CA LYS A 553 60.48 -6.92 25.83
C LYS A 553 61.70 -6.83 24.91
N THR A 554 62.02 -5.62 24.49
CA THR A 554 63.09 -5.39 23.51
C THR A 554 64.40 -4.88 24.11
N GLN A 555 64.26 -4.05 25.17
CA GLN A 555 65.44 -3.46 25.82
C GLN A 555 65.11 -3.18 27.31
N THR A 556 66.13 -3.13 28.13
CA THR A 556 66.01 -2.67 29.50
C THR A 556 67.15 -1.72 29.81
N LEU A 557 66.85 -0.53 30.26
CA LEU A 557 67.78 0.35 30.96
C LEU A 557 67.65 0.03 32.45
N PRO A 558 68.69 -0.57 33.06
CA PRO A 558 68.58 -0.96 34.46
C PRO A 558 68.48 0.27 35.38
N PRO A 559 67.76 0.17 36.49
CA PRO A 559 67.67 1.25 37.46
C PRO A 559 69.02 1.37 38.26
N THR A 560 69.30 2.59 38.68
CA THR A 560 70.38 2.86 39.64
C THR A 560 69.86 2.95 41.10
N CYS A 561 70.74 3.30 42.05
CA CYS A 561 70.18 3.45 43.40
C CYS A 561 69.21 4.61 43.57
N THR A 562 69.30 5.63 42.69
CA THR A 562 68.51 6.89 42.84
C THR A 562 67.66 7.13 41.62
N GLU A 563 67.98 6.54 40.47
CA GLU A 563 67.25 6.76 39.26
C GLU A 563 66.43 5.50 38.82
N GLN A 564 65.26 5.72 38.31
CA GLN A 564 64.40 4.67 37.80
C GLN A 564 64.95 4.10 36.49
N GLY A 565 64.87 2.80 36.30
CA GLY A 565 65.13 2.13 35.07
C GLY A 565 63.91 2.22 34.13
N THR A 566 64.10 1.76 32.90
CA THR A 566 62.99 1.70 31.91
C THR A 566 63.07 0.39 31.12
N ALA A 567 61.99 -0.34 31.08
CA ALA A 567 61.80 -1.47 30.19
C ALA A 567 61.07 -1.02 28.94
N PHE A 568 61.56 -1.39 27.78
CA PHE A 568 60.93 -1.11 26.47
C PHE A 568 60.32 -2.38 25.93
N TYR A 569 59.06 -2.26 25.49
CA TYR A 569 58.34 -3.35 24.89
C TYR A 569 57.86 -2.95 23.49
N LYS A 570 57.81 -3.89 22.59
CA LYS A 570 57.20 -3.73 21.27
C LYS A 570 56.18 -4.84 21.05
N CYS A 571 54.99 -4.48 20.53
CA CYS A 571 54.01 -5.49 20.17
C CYS A 571 54.52 -6.30 18.95
N SER A 572 54.45 -7.63 19.04
CA SER A 572 54.91 -8.53 17.98
C SER A 572 53.99 -8.48 16.76
N ALA A 573 52.71 -8.12 16.91
CA ALA A 573 51.71 -8.09 15.87
C ALA A 573 51.66 -6.73 15.14
N CYS A 574 51.55 -5.61 15.86
CA CYS A 574 51.32 -4.28 15.26
C CYS A 574 52.53 -3.35 15.34
N GLY A 575 53.59 -3.75 16.06
CA GLY A 575 54.81 -2.94 16.19
C GLY A 575 54.69 -1.75 17.15
N ALA A 576 53.58 -1.53 17.79
CA ALA A 576 53.40 -0.49 18.81
C ALA A 576 54.43 -0.65 19.94
N THR A 577 54.86 0.45 20.52
CA THR A 577 55.82 0.44 21.62
C THR A 577 55.23 0.98 22.91
N ARG A 578 55.67 0.42 24.04
CA ARG A 578 55.38 0.93 25.36
C ARG A 578 56.59 0.89 26.25
N THR A 579 56.66 1.74 27.20
CA THR A 579 57.71 1.75 28.21
C THR A 579 57.10 1.52 29.59
N GLU A 580 57.82 0.81 30.44
CA GLU A 580 57.51 0.57 31.82
C GLU A 580 58.61 1.06 32.71
N LYS A 581 58.30 1.84 33.74
CA LYS A 581 59.28 2.33 34.67
C LYS A 581 59.66 1.24 35.67
N ILE A 582 60.94 0.99 35.83
CA ILE A 582 61.46 0.09 36.85
C ILE A 582 61.92 0.98 38.03
N ALA A 583 61.37 0.72 39.22
CA ALA A 583 61.71 1.51 40.40
C ALA A 583 63.24 1.58 40.66
N ALA A 584 63.73 2.71 41.10
CA ALA A 584 65.10 2.85 41.60
C ALA A 584 65.38 1.82 42.71
N LEU A 585 66.61 1.30 42.74
CA LEU A 585 66.94 0.21 43.65
C LEU A 585 67.09 0.66 45.09
N GLY A 586 67.10 1.93 45.40
CA GLY A 586 67.40 2.47 46.70
C GLY A 586 68.85 2.28 47.02
N HIS A 587 69.31 2.92 48.03
CA HIS A 587 70.68 2.67 48.54
C HIS A 587 70.73 1.35 49.35
N ASP A 588 71.87 0.63 49.26
CA ASP A 588 72.12 -0.55 49.98
C ASP A 588 72.81 -0.14 51.34
N LEU A 589 72.04 -0.22 52.39
CA LEU A 589 72.41 0.22 53.72
C LEU A 589 73.24 -0.80 54.52
N SER A 590 73.56 -1.94 53.93
CA SER A 590 74.26 -3.02 54.64
C SER A 590 75.64 -2.68 55.17
N ARG A 591 76.27 -1.60 54.74
CA ARG A 591 77.52 -1.03 55.17
C ARG A 591 77.34 0.30 55.93
N CYS A 592 76.12 0.64 56.39
CA CYS A 592 75.84 1.86 57.12
C CYS A 592 75.64 1.56 58.61
N ASP A 593 76.13 2.39 59.50
CA ASP A 593 75.82 2.34 60.89
C ASP A 593 74.42 2.91 61.18
N LEU A 594 73.57 2.11 61.78
CA LEU A 594 72.22 2.51 62.17
C LEU A 594 72.24 3.15 63.58
N ARG A 595 72.40 4.49 63.65
CA ARG A 595 72.41 5.18 64.92
C ARG A 595 71.64 6.48 64.93
N PRO A 596 70.55 6.53 65.61
CA PRO A 596 69.82 5.46 66.33
C PRO A 596 69.11 4.50 65.32
N ALA A 597 68.89 3.26 65.71
CA ALA A 597 68.04 2.33 64.94
C ALA A 597 66.57 2.74 65.02
N ALA A 598 65.82 2.60 63.89
CA ALA A 598 64.35 2.90 63.81
C ALA A 598 63.63 2.00 64.83
N THR A 599 62.76 2.59 65.64
CA THR A 599 61.77 1.88 66.48
C THR A 599 60.39 1.85 65.87
N CYS A 600 59.39 1.34 66.53
CA CYS A 600 58.03 1.31 66.05
C CYS A 600 57.46 2.73 65.83
N THR A 601 57.89 3.69 66.70
CA THR A 601 57.24 5.04 66.64
C THR A 601 58.29 6.15 66.42
N GLN A 602 59.58 5.87 66.39
CA GLN A 602 60.61 6.84 66.14
C GLN A 602 61.46 6.45 64.95
N PRO A 603 61.75 7.43 64.02
CA PRO A 603 62.62 7.17 62.92
C PRO A 603 64.06 6.87 63.38
N GLY A 604 64.78 6.04 62.62
CA GLY A 604 66.20 5.80 62.74
C GLY A 604 67.02 6.65 61.79
N ARG A 605 68.34 6.51 61.84
CA ARG A 605 69.28 7.18 60.94
C ARG A 605 70.34 6.23 60.47
N ALA A 606 70.56 6.14 59.18
CA ALA A 606 71.63 5.35 58.60
C ALA A 606 72.76 6.27 58.08
N VAL A 607 73.98 6.08 58.60
CA VAL A 607 75.15 6.85 58.17
C VAL A 607 76.27 5.90 57.74
N GLY A 608 76.79 6.09 56.56
CA GLY A 608 77.79 5.20 55.99
C GLY A 608 77.94 5.28 54.49
N THR A 609 78.39 4.25 53.84
CA THR A 609 78.59 4.24 52.42
C THR A 609 77.72 3.15 51.76
N CYS A 610 76.93 3.49 50.75
CA CYS A 610 76.14 2.54 50.07
C CYS A 610 76.97 1.36 49.48
N ALA A 611 76.60 0.15 49.82
CA ALA A 611 77.29 -1.06 49.36
C ALA A 611 77.30 -1.26 47.81
N ARG A 612 76.27 -0.64 47.11
CA ARG A 612 75.99 -0.79 45.73
C ARG A 612 76.61 0.27 44.86
N CYS A 613 76.50 1.59 45.23
CA CYS A 613 76.97 2.72 44.38
C CYS A 613 78.14 3.48 45.03
N GLY A 614 78.58 3.20 46.26
CA GLY A 614 79.71 3.85 46.91
C GLY A 614 79.47 5.25 47.43
N VAL A 615 78.27 5.80 47.33
CA VAL A 615 77.90 7.17 47.78
C VAL A 615 77.72 7.16 49.31
N GLN A 616 78.19 8.23 49.96
CA GLN A 616 77.99 8.47 51.42
C GLN A 616 76.49 8.69 51.64
N ILE A 617 75.95 7.95 52.59
CA ILE A 617 74.55 7.99 53.00
C ILE A 617 74.45 8.62 54.39
N ASP A 618 73.47 9.50 54.51
CA ASP A 618 73.00 10.07 55.75
C ASP A 618 71.49 10.23 55.66
N GLU A 619 70.78 9.13 55.85
CA GLU A 619 69.32 9.03 55.55
C GLU A 619 68.55 8.71 56.85
N VAL A 620 67.38 9.31 56.96
CA VAL A 620 66.41 9.00 58.01
C VAL A 620 65.59 7.76 57.58
N ILE A 621 65.61 6.75 58.40
CA ILE A 621 64.86 5.53 58.24
C ILE A 621 63.52 5.73 58.93
N PRO A 622 62.35 5.62 58.17
CA PRO A 622 61.03 5.76 58.78
C PRO A 622 60.82 4.82 60.02
N ALA A 623 60.02 5.23 60.98
CA ALA A 623 59.53 4.38 62.03
C ALA A 623 58.86 3.12 61.45
N LYS A 624 59.04 1.97 62.08
CA LYS A 624 58.60 0.65 61.58
C LYS A 624 57.11 0.46 61.64
N GLY A 625 56.37 1.26 62.40
CA GLY A 625 54.94 1.01 62.71
C GLY A 625 54.77 -0.10 63.76
N HIS A 626 53.60 -0.24 64.30
CA HIS A 626 53.24 -1.37 65.17
C HIS A 626 52.92 -2.61 64.39
N ASP A 627 53.15 -3.81 64.92
CA ASP A 627 52.73 -5.09 64.34
C ASP A 627 51.35 -5.46 64.89
N TYR A 628 50.36 -5.36 64.08
CA TYR A 628 48.96 -5.62 64.44
C TYR A 628 48.57 -7.10 64.39
N SER A 629 49.43 -8.04 63.95
CA SER A 629 49.14 -9.48 63.85
C SER A 629 48.74 -10.08 65.20
N TYR A 630 49.10 -9.40 66.35
CA TYR A 630 48.85 -9.84 67.71
C TYR A 630 47.91 -8.89 68.47
N ALA A 631 46.97 -8.29 67.79
CA ALA A 631 46.00 -7.42 68.47
C ALA A 631 45.06 -8.25 69.34
N GLU A 632 44.95 -7.85 70.64
CA GLU A 632 44.04 -8.51 71.59
C GLU A 632 42.56 -8.24 71.29
N THR A 633 42.30 -7.09 70.71
CA THR A 633 40.97 -6.72 70.20
C THR A 633 41.17 -6.14 68.83
N SER A 634 40.43 -6.71 67.83
CA SER A 634 40.46 -6.24 66.46
C SER A 634 39.03 -6.14 65.89
N VAL A 635 38.70 -4.99 65.49
CA VAL A 635 37.53 -4.73 64.65
C VAL A 635 38.05 -4.30 63.29
N ALA A 636 37.83 -5.15 62.25
CA ALA A 636 38.27 -4.82 60.92
C ALA A 636 37.44 -3.66 60.34
N PRO A 637 38.02 -2.75 59.54
CA PRO A 637 37.28 -1.68 58.92
C PRO A 637 36.27 -2.22 57.86
N THR A 638 35.07 -1.71 57.89
CA THR A 638 34.06 -2.01 56.87
C THR A 638 34.08 -0.91 55.76
N CYS A 639 33.17 -0.97 54.81
CA CYS A 639 33.06 0.07 53.79
C CYS A 639 32.76 1.45 54.38
N THR A 640 32.00 1.52 55.46
CA THR A 640 31.50 2.76 56.06
C THR A 640 32.03 3.03 57.45
N GLU A 641 32.43 1.99 58.20
CA GLU A 641 32.89 2.12 59.56
C GLU A 641 34.41 1.89 59.69
N PRO A 642 35.14 2.72 60.44
CA PRO A 642 36.55 2.52 60.65
C PRO A 642 36.82 1.28 61.50
N GLY A 643 37.96 0.62 61.27
CA GLY A 643 38.46 -0.45 62.09
C GLY A 643 39.17 0.03 63.32
N HIS A 644 39.26 -0.79 64.34
CA HIS A 644 39.92 -0.49 65.63
C HIS A 644 40.77 -1.68 66.11
N TYR A 645 42.03 -1.45 66.31
CA TYR A 645 42.99 -2.47 66.75
C TYR A 645 43.67 -2.06 68.05
N LYS A 646 43.58 -2.88 69.10
CA LYS A 646 44.16 -2.66 70.42
C LYS A 646 44.95 -3.86 70.84
N GLY A 647 46.13 -3.63 71.39
CA GLY A 647 46.97 -4.69 71.89
C GLY A 647 48.33 -4.23 72.25
N THR A 648 49.24 -5.17 72.59
CA THR A 648 50.67 -4.86 72.94
C THR A 648 51.55 -5.27 71.74
N CYS A 649 52.28 -4.34 71.14
CA CYS A 649 53.16 -4.63 70.03
C CYS A 649 54.33 -5.53 70.46
N PRO A 650 54.50 -6.76 69.86
CA PRO A 650 55.57 -7.69 70.26
C PRO A 650 56.94 -7.12 69.90
N THR A 651 57.12 -6.20 69.03
CA THR A 651 58.37 -5.61 68.59
C THR A 651 58.90 -4.56 69.57
N CYS A 652 58.03 -3.77 70.26
CA CYS A 652 58.40 -2.70 71.12
C CYS A 652 57.85 -2.83 72.55
N GLY A 653 57.00 -3.81 72.84
CA GLY A 653 56.41 -4.06 74.12
C GLY A 653 55.46 -2.97 74.63
N LYS A 654 55.03 -2.04 73.81
CA LYS A 654 54.13 -0.97 74.19
C LYS A 654 52.71 -1.25 73.70
N ASP A 655 51.72 -0.87 74.46
CA ASP A 655 50.33 -0.92 74.13
C ASP A 655 50.04 0.08 73.09
N TYR A 656 49.16 -0.31 72.14
CA TYR A 656 48.62 0.57 71.07
C TYR A 656 47.10 0.49 71.03
N ASP A 657 46.47 1.55 70.56
CA ASP A 657 45.02 1.69 70.36
C ASP A 657 44.81 2.53 69.12
N ASP A 658 44.84 1.86 67.97
CA ASP A 658 44.86 2.54 66.63
C ASP A 658 43.55 2.39 65.89
N VAL A 659 43.07 3.46 65.26
CA VAL A 659 41.89 3.50 64.39
C VAL A 659 42.37 3.49 62.97
N VAL A 660 41.82 2.53 62.16
CA VAL A 660 42.08 2.43 60.71
C VAL A 660 40.86 2.93 59.96
N PRO A 661 41.00 3.88 59.03
CA PRO A 661 39.86 4.46 58.32
C PRO A 661 39.01 3.40 57.66
N ALA A 662 37.67 3.71 57.43
CA ALA A 662 36.76 2.94 56.64
C ALA A 662 37.30 2.73 55.22
N LEU A 663 37.00 1.58 54.60
CA LEU A 663 37.56 1.15 53.32
C LEU A 663 36.93 1.86 52.11
N GLY A 664 35.78 2.54 52.28
CA GLY A 664 34.95 3.02 51.16
C GLY A 664 34.26 1.87 50.38
N HIS A 665 33.34 2.18 49.47
CA HIS A 665 32.74 1.17 48.61
C HIS A 665 33.64 0.85 47.41
N ASP A 666 33.61 -0.38 46.99
CA ASP A 666 34.23 -0.88 45.76
C ASP A 666 33.11 -1.22 44.80
N TRP A 667 32.75 -0.29 43.90
CA TRP A 667 31.58 -0.36 43.09
C TRP A 667 31.73 -1.33 41.89
N GLY A 668 30.77 -2.21 41.72
CA GLY A 668 30.63 -3.05 40.57
C GLY A 668 30.06 -2.29 39.35
N GLU A 669 29.83 -3.04 38.26
CA GLU A 669 29.21 -2.48 37.04
C GLU A 669 27.77 -2.01 37.30
N TRP A 670 27.30 -1.01 36.52
CA TRP A 670 25.93 -0.52 36.56
C TRP A 670 24.96 -1.58 36.00
N VAL A 671 23.92 -1.90 36.76
CA VAL A 671 22.82 -2.79 36.34
C VAL A 671 21.57 -1.95 36.17
N THR A 672 21.07 -1.90 34.93
CA THR A 672 19.78 -1.27 34.63
C THR A 672 18.65 -2.22 35.05
N SER A 673 17.81 -1.78 35.99
CA SER A 673 16.69 -2.58 36.50
C SER A 673 15.34 -2.14 35.90
N ILE A 674 15.26 -0.89 35.41
CA ILE A 674 14.11 -0.36 34.73
C ILE A 674 14.62 0.42 33.52
N GLU A 675 14.27 -0.04 32.32
CA GLU A 675 14.59 0.70 31.09
C GLU A 675 13.73 1.95 30.99
N PRO A 676 14.29 3.11 30.57
CA PRO A 676 13.52 4.32 30.37
C PRO A 676 12.60 4.17 29.16
N THR A 677 11.40 4.71 29.26
CA THR A 677 10.46 4.82 28.13
C THR A 677 10.16 6.29 27.83
N VAL A 678 9.38 6.56 26.81
CA VAL A 678 8.91 7.93 26.50
C VAL A 678 8.00 8.51 27.60
N SER A 679 7.39 7.65 28.42
CA SER A 679 6.45 8.04 29.47
C SER A 679 7.00 7.88 30.89
N THR A 680 8.00 7.01 31.09
CA THR A 680 8.54 6.67 32.41
C THR A 680 10.06 6.83 32.46
N VAL A 681 10.59 7.26 33.59
CA VAL A 681 12.03 7.23 33.88
C VAL A 681 12.49 5.80 34.05
N GLY A 682 13.70 5.47 33.59
CA GLY A 682 14.38 4.24 33.90
C GLY A 682 15.10 4.33 35.25
N TYR A 683 15.67 3.25 35.72
CA TYR A 683 16.45 3.19 36.97
C TYR A 683 17.60 2.20 36.82
N ARG A 684 18.82 2.63 37.20
CA ARG A 684 20.00 1.78 37.27
C ARG A 684 20.64 1.85 38.62
N TYR A 685 21.32 0.82 39.04
CA TYR A 685 22.06 0.74 40.28
C TYR A 685 23.34 -0.04 40.08
N HIS A 686 24.30 0.17 41.00
CA HIS A 686 25.47 -0.68 41.15
C HIS A 686 25.57 -1.17 42.59
N VAL A 687 26.30 -2.27 42.79
CA VAL A 687 26.43 -2.95 44.08
C VAL A 687 27.89 -2.97 44.46
N CYS A 688 28.19 -2.77 45.74
CA CYS A 688 29.54 -2.90 46.24
C CYS A 688 30.03 -4.36 46.11
N ASN A 689 31.20 -4.57 45.50
CA ASN A 689 31.82 -5.88 45.28
C ASN A 689 32.41 -6.52 46.54
N ARG A 690 32.54 -5.76 47.65
CA ARG A 690 33.13 -6.30 48.89
C ARG A 690 32.16 -7.25 49.57
N ASP A 691 32.67 -8.44 49.91
CA ASP A 691 31.91 -9.46 50.62
C ASP A 691 31.24 -8.90 51.88
N GLY A 692 29.94 -9.17 52.04
CA GLY A 692 29.15 -8.78 53.22
C GLY A 692 28.69 -7.31 53.24
N CYS A 693 29.07 -6.47 52.27
CA CYS A 693 28.64 -5.06 52.22
C CYS A 693 27.19 -4.92 51.75
N GLY A 694 26.86 -5.52 50.63
CA GLY A 694 25.48 -5.52 50.05
C GLY A 694 24.87 -4.15 49.76
N TYR A 695 25.65 -3.05 49.94
CA TYR A 695 25.15 -1.70 49.69
C TYR A 695 24.97 -1.44 48.18
N ARG A 696 23.84 -0.77 47.84
CA ARG A 696 23.48 -0.40 46.47
C ARG A 696 23.31 1.11 46.40
N GLU A 697 23.85 1.70 45.35
CA GLU A 697 23.59 3.08 44.98
C GLU A 697 22.98 3.09 43.59
N GLY A 698 21.92 3.87 43.37
CA GLY A 698 21.22 3.91 42.10
C GLY A 698 20.81 5.30 41.72
N GLU A 699 20.56 5.48 40.44
CA GLU A 699 20.11 6.74 39.86
C GLU A 699 19.02 6.53 38.80
N ASP A 700 18.18 7.55 38.65
CA ASP A 700 17.16 7.56 37.59
C ASP A 700 17.80 7.78 36.22
N ILE A 701 17.41 6.97 35.25
CA ILE A 701 17.71 7.19 33.82
C ILE A 701 16.61 8.07 33.26
N PRO A 702 16.94 9.22 32.67
CA PRO A 702 15.95 10.13 32.11
C PRO A 702 15.02 9.44 31.08
N LYS A 703 13.77 9.89 31.01
CA LYS A 703 12.79 9.39 30.01
C LYS A 703 13.35 9.50 28.61
N LEU A 704 13.10 8.47 27.80
CA LEU A 704 13.26 8.56 26.36
C LEU A 704 12.20 9.53 25.81
N HIS A 705 12.58 10.41 24.92
CA HIS A 705 11.62 11.25 24.20
C HIS A 705 11.93 11.21 22.71
N THR A 706 10.90 11.28 21.92
CA THR A 706 11.08 11.47 20.48
C THR A 706 11.60 12.88 20.27
N HIS A 707 12.77 13.02 19.67
CA HIS A 707 13.36 14.32 19.42
C HIS A 707 12.48 15.12 18.45
N THR A 708 12.02 16.28 18.92
CA THR A 708 11.40 17.27 18.05
C THR A 708 12.47 18.27 17.64
N TRP A 709 12.96 18.12 16.41
CA TRP A 709 14.02 18.94 15.88
C TRP A 709 13.47 20.30 15.41
N ASP A 710 14.26 21.37 15.59
CA ASP A 710 14.00 22.66 15.00
C ASP A 710 14.16 22.61 13.45
N ALA A 711 14.00 23.75 12.78
CA ALA A 711 14.15 23.83 11.30
C ALA A 711 15.59 23.60 10.82
N GLY A 712 16.55 23.47 11.74
CA GLY A 712 17.96 23.30 11.44
C GLY A 712 18.65 24.59 10.91
N VAL A 713 19.83 24.85 11.39
CA VAL A 713 20.66 25.98 10.92
C VAL A 713 21.85 25.44 10.17
N VAL A 714 22.13 26.01 8.99
CA VAL A 714 23.37 25.69 8.24
C VAL A 714 24.55 26.27 9.02
N THR A 715 25.25 25.42 9.75
CA THR A 715 26.41 25.79 10.56
C THR A 715 27.70 25.82 9.73
N GLN A 716 27.72 25.10 8.62
CA GLN A 716 28.79 25.14 7.62
C GLN A 716 28.18 25.06 6.23
N LYS A 717 28.35 26.12 5.42
CA LYS A 717 27.87 26.09 4.03
C LYS A 717 28.72 25.11 3.22
N PRO A 718 28.10 24.31 2.34
CA PRO A 718 28.85 23.44 1.42
C PRO A 718 29.68 24.28 0.45
N THR A 719 30.85 23.78 0.08
CA THR A 719 31.67 24.31 -1.02
C THR A 719 31.67 23.32 -2.18
N VAL A 720 32.34 23.67 -3.26
CA VAL A 720 32.49 22.77 -4.43
C VAL A 720 33.11 21.41 -4.04
N ALA A 721 34.11 21.43 -3.14
CA ALA A 721 34.87 20.24 -2.75
C ALA A 721 34.51 19.69 -1.37
N GLU A 722 33.97 20.53 -0.48
CA GLU A 722 33.73 20.16 0.91
C GLU A 722 32.23 20.16 1.20
N PRO A 723 31.71 19.14 1.86
CA PRO A 723 30.32 19.11 2.30
C PRO A 723 30.04 20.18 3.35
N GLY A 724 28.85 20.72 3.31
CA GLY A 724 28.31 21.58 4.35
C GLY A 724 27.72 20.78 5.51
N VAL A 725 27.35 21.47 6.58
CA VAL A 725 26.72 20.88 7.76
C VAL A 725 25.49 21.71 8.16
N ARG A 726 24.35 21.04 8.28
CA ARG A 726 23.17 21.61 8.94
C ARG A 726 23.02 21.00 10.31
N THR A 727 22.89 21.82 11.33
CA THR A 727 22.70 21.40 12.72
C THR A 727 21.26 21.63 13.14
N TYR A 728 20.60 20.59 13.60
CA TYR A 728 19.28 20.62 14.20
C TYR A 728 19.42 20.51 15.71
N THR A 729 18.64 21.28 16.44
CA THR A 729 18.59 21.22 17.92
C THR A 729 17.24 20.70 18.37
N CYS A 730 17.25 19.72 19.25
CA CYS A 730 15.99 19.24 19.83
C CYS A 730 15.39 20.32 20.72
N THR A 731 14.17 20.74 20.42
CA THR A 731 13.45 21.80 21.16
C THR A 731 13.09 21.41 22.59
N VAL A 732 13.21 20.11 22.94
CA VAL A 732 12.85 19.58 24.27
C VAL A 732 14.08 19.41 25.17
N CYS A 733 15.18 18.84 24.64
CA CYS A 733 16.35 18.49 25.46
C CYS A 733 17.62 19.27 25.08
N GLY A 734 17.60 20.08 24.03
CA GLY A 734 18.78 20.82 23.57
C GLY A 734 19.86 19.98 22.88
N GLN A 735 19.65 18.68 22.72
CA GLN A 735 20.59 17.81 22.02
C GLN A 735 20.65 18.18 20.56
N THR A 736 21.81 18.15 19.95
CA THR A 736 21.99 18.49 18.53
C THR A 736 22.27 17.24 17.70
N ARG A 737 21.76 17.25 16.47
CA ARG A 737 22.18 16.34 15.40
C ARG A 737 22.66 17.14 14.20
N THR A 738 23.57 16.61 13.47
CA THR A 738 24.05 17.22 12.23
C THR A 738 23.60 16.40 11.01
N GLU A 739 23.31 17.11 9.95
CA GLU A 739 23.06 16.56 8.62
C GLU A 739 24.15 17.09 7.68
N THR A 740 24.78 16.21 6.95
CA THR A 740 25.76 16.60 5.95
C THR A 740 25.04 17.12 4.72
N ILE A 741 25.28 18.36 4.37
CA ILE A 741 24.85 18.93 3.09
C ILE A 741 25.92 18.51 2.08
N PRO A 742 25.60 17.74 1.03
CA PRO A 742 26.60 17.33 0.04
C PRO A 742 27.38 18.53 -0.46
N ALA A 743 28.68 18.34 -0.73
CA ALA A 743 29.47 19.31 -1.45
C ALA A 743 28.74 19.63 -2.76
N THR A 744 28.73 20.87 -3.19
CA THR A 744 27.98 21.29 -4.37
C THR A 744 28.45 20.60 -5.67
N GLY A 745 29.60 19.96 -5.64
CA GLY A 745 30.04 18.96 -6.63
C GLY A 745 30.24 19.47 -8.07
N VAL A 746 29.67 20.65 -8.36
CA VAL A 746 29.73 21.29 -9.66
C VAL A 746 30.95 22.21 -9.62
N PRO A 747 32.04 21.96 -10.38
CA PRO A 747 33.08 22.94 -10.53
C PRO A 747 32.46 24.22 -11.11
N GLU A 748 32.93 25.41 -10.67
CA GLU A 748 32.50 26.71 -11.20
C GLU A 748 32.63 26.78 -12.74
N THR A 749 33.38 25.87 -13.32
CA THR A 749 33.50 25.66 -14.78
C THR A 749 33.28 24.18 -15.10
N CYS A 750 32.11 23.86 -15.69
CA CYS A 750 31.88 22.54 -16.26
C CYS A 750 32.79 22.33 -17.49
N ASN A 751 33.50 21.20 -17.54
CA ASN A 751 34.44 20.87 -18.63
C ASN A 751 33.91 19.80 -19.60
N GLY A 752 32.62 19.38 -19.45
CA GLY A 752 32.01 18.34 -20.27
C GLY A 752 32.49 16.91 -19.98
N GLY A 753 33.25 16.73 -18.91
CA GLY A 753 33.80 15.42 -18.51
C GLY A 753 32.83 14.61 -17.67
N PRO A 754 33.26 13.43 -17.17
CA PRO A 754 32.41 12.50 -16.39
C PRO A 754 31.80 13.10 -15.11
N ALA A 755 32.32 14.23 -14.62
CA ALA A 755 31.79 14.97 -13.49
C ALA A 755 30.62 15.91 -13.84
N CYS A 756 30.35 16.13 -15.14
CA CYS A 756 29.18 16.92 -15.56
C CYS A 756 27.88 16.15 -15.33
N PRO A 757 26.86 16.76 -14.72
CA PRO A 757 25.54 16.14 -14.55
C PRO A 757 24.92 15.63 -15.85
N GLY A 758 25.09 16.35 -16.96
CA GLY A 758 24.60 15.97 -18.28
C GLY A 758 25.48 14.97 -19.06
N TYR A 759 26.58 14.49 -18.48
CA TYR A 759 27.54 13.60 -19.20
C TYR A 759 26.91 12.31 -19.76
N ALA A 760 25.85 11.82 -19.10
CA ALA A 760 25.13 10.61 -19.53
C ALA A 760 24.32 10.82 -20.84
N PHE A 761 24.05 12.07 -21.22
CA PHE A 761 23.24 12.39 -22.39
C PHE A 761 24.12 12.68 -23.59
N ARG A 762 23.99 11.83 -24.62
CA ARG A 762 24.81 11.91 -25.85
C ARG A 762 24.57 13.14 -26.73
N ASP A 763 23.43 13.82 -26.52
CA ASP A 763 23.01 15.04 -27.21
C ASP A 763 23.16 16.29 -26.35
N MET A 764 23.92 16.17 -25.25
CA MET A 764 24.28 17.35 -24.43
C MET A 764 25.15 18.31 -25.26
N PRO A 765 24.83 19.61 -25.29
CA PRO A 765 25.67 20.61 -25.98
C PRO A 765 27.09 20.61 -25.43
N ALA A 766 28.08 21.00 -26.28
CA ALA A 766 29.46 21.13 -25.82
C ALA A 766 29.61 22.23 -24.75
N PRO A 767 30.56 22.15 -23.81
CA PRO A 767 30.74 23.12 -22.73
C PRO A 767 30.89 24.57 -23.17
N SER A 768 31.36 24.78 -24.40
CA SER A 768 31.45 26.12 -25.00
C SER A 768 30.15 26.70 -25.51
N ILE A 769 29.09 25.92 -25.53
CA ILE A 769 27.74 26.34 -25.96
C ILE A 769 26.99 26.93 -24.76
N TRP A 770 26.37 28.07 -24.96
CA TRP A 770 25.66 28.86 -23.94
C TRP A 770 24.63 28.06 -23.12
N SER A 771 24.06 27.03 -23.69
CA SER A 771 23.01 26.20 -23.07
C SER A 771 23.53 25.05 -22.23
N HIS A 772 24.81 24.75 -22.29
CA HIS A 772 25.41 23.64 -21.56
C HIS A 772 25.29 23.82 -20.05
N GLU A 773 25.71 24.99 -19.53
CA GLU A 773 25.66 25.29 -18.10
C GLU A 773 24.25 25.22 -17.54
N GLY A 774 23.27 25.81 -18.24
CA GLY A 774 21.89 25.81 -17.82
C GLY A 774 21.27 24.40 -17.77
N LEU A 775 21.59 23.56 -18.75
CA LEU A 775 21.14 22.17 -18.78
C LEU A 775 21.77 21.34 -17.67
N ASP A 776 23.12 21.44 -17.49
CA ASP A 776 23.82 20.78 -16.39
C ASP A 776 23.26 21.17 -15.03
N TYR A 777 23.04 22.46 -14.81
CA TYR A 777 22.44 23.01 -13.59
C TYR A 777 21.06 22.40 -13.32
N CYS A 778 20.18 22.44 -14.32
CA CYS A 778 18.81 21.91 -14.18
C CYS A 778 18.74 20.38 -14.05
N ILE A 779 19.68 19.64 -14.66
CA ILE A 779 19.80 18.20 -14.49
C ILE A 779 20.28 17.89 -13.07
N TYR A 780 21.29 18.60 -12.60
CA TYR A 780 21.83 18.44 -11.24
C TYR A 780 20.77 18.67 -10.17
N HIS A 781 19.98 19.73 -10.29
CA HIS A 781 18.91 20.04 -9.35
C HIS A 781 17.62 19.23 -9.57
N GLY A 782 17.59 18.32 -10.56
CA GLY A 782 16.40 17.52 -10.87
C GLY A 782 15.24 18.31 -11.49
N TYR A 783 15.46 19.57 -11.92
CA TYR A 783 14.43 20.40 -12.56
C TYR A 783 14.06 19.86 -13.93
N ILE A 784 15.06 19.42 -14.68
CA ILE A 784 14.90 18.82 -16.01
C ILE A 784 15.50 17.41 -16.01
N ALA A 785 14.72 16.43 -16.45
CA ALA A 785 15.16 15.08 -16.71
C ALA A 785 15.45 14.87 -18.20
N GLY A 786 16.13 13.78 -18.54
CA GLY A 786 16.26 13.36 -19.95
C GLY A 786 14.91 13.07 -20.59
N THR A 787 14.82 13.24 -21.89
CA THR A 787 13.68 12.78 -22.70
C THR A 787 13.74 11.26 -22.93
N SER A 788 14.94 10.68 -22.73
CA SER A 788 15.19 9.25 -22.63
C SER A 788 16.35 9.01 -21.66
N ALA A 789 16.73 7.76 -21.45
CA ALA A 789 17.90 7.40 -20.62
C ALA A 789 19.22 8.01 -21.16
N THR A 790 19.28 8.42 -22.43
CA THR A 790 20.52 8.87 -23.10
C THR A 790 20.39 10.18 -23.89
N THR A 791 19.24 10.87 -23.81
CA THR A 791 18.99 12.12 -24.53
C THR A 791 18.28 13.13 -23.65
N VAL A 792 18.63 14.42 -23.77
CA VAL A 792 18.00 15.56 -23.10
C VAL A 792 17.20 16.45 -24.07
N THR A 793 17.43 16.31 -25.36
CA THR A 793 16.79 17.03 -26.47
C THR A 793 16.81 18.56 -26.27
N PRO A 794 17.99 19.21 -26.35
CA PRO A 794 18.16 20.64 -26.01
C PRO A 794 17.27 21.57 -26.82
N ASP A 795 17.13 21.28 -28.11
CA ASP A 795 16.36 22.10 -29.08
C ASP A 795 14.84 21.72 -29.11
N GLY A 796 14.45 20.70 -28.34
CA GLY A 796 13.04 20.33 -28.22
C GLY A 796 12.24 21.40 -27.48
N GLU A 797 11.01 21.67 -27.92
CA GLU A 797 10.12 22.62 -27.29
C GLU A 797 9.63 22.12 -25.93
N CYS A 798 9.53 23.02 -24.95
CA CYS A 798 8.89 22.71 -23.68
C CYS A 798 7.40 22.97 -23.78
N THR A 799 6.61 22.01 -23.24
CA THR A 799 5.17 22.23 -23.14
C THR A 799 4.79 23.02 -21.89
N ARG A 800 3.59 23.57 -21.87
CA ARG A 800 3.06 24.31 -20.72
C ARG A 800 2.99 23.42 -19.47
N ALA A 801 2.60 22.14 -19.61
CA ALA A 801 2.59 21.19 -18.53
C ALA A 801 3.97 20.90 -17.95
N MET A 802 5.01 20.84 -18.79
CA MET A 802 6.39 20.63 -18.33
C MET A 802 6.84 21.75 -17.39
N ILE A 803 6.59 23.01 -17.73
CA ILE A 803 7.01 24.16 -16.91
C ILE A 803 6.34 24.12 -15.55
N VAL A 804 5.03 23.92 -15.51
CA VAL A 804 4.26 23.87 -14.26
C VAL A 804 4.72 22.70 -13.39
N SER A 805 5.05 21.55 -14.00
CA SER A 805 5.55 20.38 -13.26
C SER A 805 6.97 20.59 -12.70
N ILE A 806 7.81 21.37 -13.39
CA ILE A 806 9.12 21.77 -12.86
C ILE A 806 8.94 22.64 -11.61
N LEU A 807 8.13 23.68 -11.70
CA LEU A 807 7.87 24.57 -10.56
C LEU A 807 7.19 23.87 -9.38
N TYR A 808 6.31 22.91 -9.65
CA TYR A 808 5.69 22.06 -8.65
C TYR A 808 6.73 21.20 -7.89
N ARG A 809 7.72 20.62 -8.61
CA ARG A 809 8.85 19.90 -7.98
C ARG A 809 9.73 20.82 -7.16
N VAL A 810 10.04 22.03 -7.64
CA VAL A 810 10.80 23.02 -6.88
C VAL A 810 10.12 23.32 -5.55
N GLN A 811 8.78 23.28 -5.48
CA GLN A 811 8.01 23.45 -4.25
C GLN A 811 7.84 22.16 -3.43
N GLY A 812 8.54 21.07 -3.77
CA GLY A 812 8.51 19.81 -3.03
C GLY A 812 7.23 18.98 -3.24
N GLU A 813 6.54 19.17 -4.36
CA GLU A 813 5.35 18.41 -4.77
C GLU A 813 4.26 18.34 -3.69
N PRO A 814 3.76 19.45 -3.17
CA PRO A 814 2.82 19.45 -2.06
C PRO A 814 1.53 18.71 -2.41
N ALA A 815 1.21 17.65 -1.65
CA ALA A 815 -0.01 16.87 -1.85
C ALA A 815 -1.29 17.64 -1.53
N LYS A 816 -1.19 18.75 -0.76
CA LYS A 816 -2.31 19.61 -0.35
C LYS A 816 -1.98 21.07 -0.60
N VAL A 817 -2.94 21.81 -1.12
CA VAL A 817 -2.85 23.26 -1.36
C VAL A 817 -4.14 23.92 -0.90
N ASN A 818 -4.04 24.97 -0.10
CA ASN A 818 -5.20 25.73 0.42
C ASN A 818 -6.28 24.83 1.06
N GLY A 819 -5.86 23.73 1.71
CA GLY A 819 -6.76 22.75 2.34
C GLY A 819 -7.32 21.68 1.40
N TYR A 820 -7.07 21.76 0.09
CA TYR A 820 -7.51 20.77 -0.89
C TYR A 820 -6.42 19.72 -1.14
N GLU A 821 -6.79 18.44 -1.10
CA GLU A 821 -5.93 17.34 -1.53
C GLU A 821 -5.99 17.20 -3.06
N LEU A 822 -4.88 17.44 -3.74
CA LEU A 822 -4.85 17.55 -5.20
C LEU A 822 -5.36 16.30 -5.91
N LYS A 823 -4.96 15.12 -5.44
CA LYS A 823 -5.37 13.82 -6.01
C LYS A 823 -6.88 13.53 -5.90
N LYS A 824 -7.59 14.23 -5.01
CA LYS A 824 -9.04 14.03 -4.81
C LYS A 824 -9.89 14.97 -5.68
N LEU A 825 -9.28 15.96 -6.30
CA LEU A 825 -9.99 16.93 -7.13
C LEU A 825 -10.36 16.35 -8.49
N ALA A 826 -11.43 16.88 -9.11
CA ALA A 826 -11.76 16.63 -10.51
C ALA A 826 -10.65 17.20 -11.41
N ALA A 827 -10.73 17.00 -12.74
CA ALA A 827 -9.79 17.64 -13.65
C ALA A 827 -9.79 19.17 -13.48
N PRO A 828 -8.60 19.83 -13.46
CA PRO A 828 -8.51 21.29 -13.25
C PRO A 828 -9.06 22.12 -14.42
N PHE A 829 -9.01 21.57 -15.62
CA PHE A 829 -9.52 22.14 -16.85
C PHE A 829 -10.09 21.01 -17.72
N ASP A 830 -10.97 21.34 -18.67
CA ASP A 830 -11.66 20.34 -19.52
C ASP A 830 -10.71 19.53 -20.42
N ASP A 831 -9.55 20.11 -20.75
CA ASP A 831 -8.49 19.52 -21.57
C ASP A 831 -7.36 18.87 -20.76
N VAL A 832 -7.52 18.71 -19.45
CA VAL A 832 -6.56 18.08 -18.55
C VAL A 832 -7.13 16.77 -18.03
N GLU A 833 -6.63 15.66 -18.52
CA GLU A 833 -7.06 14.33 -18.05
C GLU A 833 -6.64 14.06 -16.61
N ARG A 834 -7.46 13.30 -15.90
CA ARG A 834 -7.16 12.87 -14.51
C ARG A 834 -6.05 11.82 -14.50
N GLY A 835 -5.12 11.95 -13.54
CA GLY A 835 -4.09 10.94 -13.33
C GLY A 835 -2.91 11.02 -14.29
N MET A 836 -2.85 12.02 -15.14
CA MET A 836 -1.67 12.31 -15.95
C MET A 836 -0.55 12.84 -15.06
N TRP A 837 0.70 12.66 -15.47
CA TRP A 837 1.89 13.06 -14.71
C TRP A 837 1.93 14.56 -14.34
N TYR A 838 1.16 15.39 -15.04
CA TYR A 838 1.06 16.84 -14.85
C TYR A 838 -0.22 17.29 -14.11
N THR A 839 -1.17 16.39 -13.83
CA THR A 839 -2.51 16.79 -13.32
C THR A 839 -2.41 17.49 -11.96
N ASP A 840 -1.64 16.94 -11.03
CA ASP A 840 -1.45 17.51 -9.69
C ASP A 840 -0.70 18.85 -9.76
N ALA A 841 0.30 18.96 -10.63
CA ALA A 841 1.05 20.19 -10.84
C ALA A 841 0.17 21.31 -11.41
N ILE A 842 -0.71 21.02 -12.36
CA ILE A 842 -1.65 22.00 -12.91
C ILE A 842 -2.69 22.42 -11.86
N TRP A 843 -3.18 21.51 -11.02
CA TRP A 843 -4.02 21.85 -9.88
C TRP A 843 -3.32 22.76 -8.89
N TRP A 844 -2.08 22.39 -8.50
CA TRP A 844 -1.28 23.23 -7.62
C TRP A 844 -1.11 24.65 -8.18
N ALA A 845 -0.72 24.76 -9.45
CA ALA A 845 -0.50 26.04 -10.09
C ALA A 845 -1.78 26.89 -10.22
N LYS A 846 -2.93 26.24 -10.45
CA LYS A 846 -4.25 26.90 -10.48
C LYS A 846 -4.66 27.42 -9.10
N LEU A 847 -4.55 26.58 -8.06
CA LEU A 847 -4.94 26.92 -6.70
C LEU A 847 -4.03 27.97 -6.04
N THR A 848 -2.76 28.01 -6.45
CA THR A 848 -1.79 29.02 -5.98
C THR A 848 -1.82 30.31 -6.81
N GLY A 849 -2.55 30.34 -7.94
CA GLY A 849 -2.61 31.50 -8.82
C GLY A 849 -1.38 31.67 -9.72
N VAL A 850 -0.50 30.67 -9.81
CA VAL A 850 0.64 30.65 -10.74
C VAL A 850 0.16 30.61 -12.19
N VAL A 851 -0.96 29.91 -12.46
CA VAL A 851 -1.62 29.87 -13.77
C VAL A 851 -3.12 30.11 -13.66
N SER A 852 -3.70 30.72 -14.70
CA SER A 852 -5.16 30.89 -14.84
C SER A 852 -5.78 30.11 -15.99
N GLY A 853 -4.96 29.37 -16.76
CA GLY A 853 -5.36 28.70 -18.01
C GLY A 853 -5.22 29.59 -19.24
N MET A 854 -5.49 29.03 -20.42
CA MET A 854 -5.64 29.77 -21.68
C MET A 854 -7.04 30.36 -21.80
N SER A 855 -8.00 29.71 -21.19
CA SER A 855 -9.37 30.13 -20.93
C SER A 855 -9.83 29.65 -19.56
N PRO A 856 -11.02 30.01 -19.06
CA PRO A 856 -11.54 29.49 -17.79
C PRO A 856 -11.65 27.96 -17.77
N SER A 857 -11.77 27.31 -18.91
CA SER A 857 -11.97 25.85 -19.03
C SER A 857 -10.80 25.11 -19.71
N THR A 858 -9.78 25.78 -20.26
CA THR A 858 -8.68 25.14 -21.00
C THR A 858 -7.32 25.58 -20.48
N PHE A 859 -6.40 24.63 -20.38
CA PHE A 859 -4.99 24.86 -20.00
C PHE A 859 -4.02 24.71 -21.15
N ALA A 860 -4.31 23.84 -22.11
CA ALA A 860 -3.45 23.42 -23.21
C ALA A 860 -2.13 22.79 -22.71
N PRO A 861 -2.19 21.62 -22.05
CA PRO A 861 -1.03 21.02 -21.38
C PRO A 861 0.10 20.65 -22.34
N ASP A 862 -0.23 20.20 -23.54
CA ASP A 862 0.73 19.70 -24.53
C ASP A 862 1.20 20.78 -25.52
N ASP A 863 0.60 21.98 -25.47
CA ASP A 863 1.02 23.07 -26.33
C ASP A 863 2.42 23.57 -25.92
N PRO A 864 3.30 23.89 -26.90
CA PRO A 864 4.56 24.52 -26.63
C PRO A 864 4.38 25.89 -25.93
N ILE A 865 5.18 26.12 -24.89
CA ILE A 865 5.10 27.36 -24.12
C ILE A 865 5.81 28.49 -24.88
N THR A 866 5.12 29.61 -25.03
CA THR A 866 5.77 30.81 -25.59
C THR A 866 6.63 31.51 -24.54
N ARG A 867 7.61 32.32 -24.98
CA ARG A 867 8.48 33.09 -24.08
C ARG A 867 7.70 34.08 -23.23
N ALA A 868 6.65 34.69 -23.78
CA ALA A 868 5.74 35.55 -23.04
C ALA A 868 4.96 34.80 -21.95
N GLN A 869 4.45 33.60 -22.27
CA GLN A 869 3.75 32.77 -21.30
C GLN A 869 4.68 32.28 -20.18
N LEU A 870 5.92 31.85 -20.52
CA LEU A 870 6.93 31.46 -19.54
C LEU A 870 7.24 32.60 -18.57
N ALA A 871 7.45 33.83 -19.10
CA ALA A 871 7.69 35.01 -18.26
C ALA A 871 6.53 35.27 -17.28
N VAL A 872 5.27 35.15 -17.73
CA VAL A 872 4.08 35.34 -16.89
C VAL A 872 3.98 34.24 -15.82
N ILE A 873 4.24 33.01 -16.15
CA ILE A 873 4.23 31.91 -15.16
C ILE A 873 5.28 32.13 -14.08
N LEU A 874 6.52 32.49 -14.48
CA LEU A 874 7.59 32.79 -13.52
C LEU A 874 7.30 34.03 -12.67
N TYR A 875 6.74 35.08 -13.28
CA TYR A 875 6.34 36.28 -12.57
C TYR A 875 5.26 36.01 -11.50
N ASN A 876 4.23 35.24 -11.89
CA ASN A 876 3.16 34.83 -10.96
C ASN A 876 3.70 33.91 -9.86
N TYR A 877 4.61 33.00 -10.19
CA TYR A 877 5.28 32.13 -9.23
C TYR A 877 6.08 32.97 -8.21
N THR A 878 6.88 33.91 -8.67
CA THR A 878 7.63 34.82 -7.80
C THR A 878 6.69 35.64 -6.92
N LYS A 879 5.62 36.19 -7.50
CA LYS A 879 4.59 36.93 -6.77
C LYS A 879 3.97 36.13 -5.63
N GLN A 880 3.83 34.84 -5.80
CA GLN A 880 3.20 33.95 -4.83
C GLN A 880 4.18 33.47 -3.75
N PHE A 881 5.42 33.17 -4.10
CA PHE A 881 6.37 32.49 -3.23
C PHE A 881 7.57 33.32 -2.79
N ALA A 882 7.90 34.42 -3.50
CA ALA A 882 8.99 35.34 -3.19
C ALA A 882 8.63 36.79 -3.59
N PRO A 883 7.53 37.38 -3.06
CA PRO A 883 7.02 38.69 -3.50
C PRO A 883 8.02 39.83 -3.33
N GLU A 884 8.96 39.73 -2.41
CA GLU A 884 10.06 40.68 -2.20
C GLU A 884 11.03 40.75 -3.40
N SER A 885 11.08 39.73 -4.22
CA SER A 885 11.93 39.62 -5.42
C SER A 885 11.30 40.26 -6.67
N LEU A 886 10.15 40.88 -6.56
CA LEU A 886 9.49 41.59 -7.68
C LEU A 886 9.88 43.10 -7.80
N THR A 887 11.05 43.48 -7.34
CA THR A 887 11.43 44.88 -7.22
C THR A 887 12.02 45.51 -8.47
N GLU A 888 12.59 44.70 -9.37
CA GLU A 888 13.28 45.19 -10.56
C GLU A 888 12.44 45.02 -11.83
N THR A 889 12.29 46.12 -12.61
CA THR A 889 11.66 46.07 -13.93
C THR A 889 12.62 46.68 -14.97
N GLY A 890 12.96 45.85 -15.99
CA GLY A 890 13.78 46.28 -17.09
C GLY A 890 13.01 47.07 -18.16
N SER A 891 13.76 47.78 -19.00
CA SER A 891 13.16 48.43 -20.16
C SER A 891 13.13 47.48 -21.34
N LEU A 892 11.98 47.37 -22.01
CA LEU A 892 11.83 46.61 -23.24
C LEU A 892 12.25 47.42 -24.49
N THR A 893 12.46 48.73 -24.39
CA THR A 893 12.72 49.62 -25.54
C THR A 893 14.01 49.36 -26.26
N GLY A 894 14.92 48.58 -25.71
CA GLY A 894 16.16 48.09 -26.35
C GLY A 894 15.97 46.95 -27.38
N PHE A 895 14.75 46.39 -27.48
CA PHE A 895 14.47 45.27 -28.35
C PHE A 895 13.60 45.73 -29.52
N PRO A 896 13.96 45.46 -30.78
CA PRO A 896 13.20 45.92 -31.95
C PRO A 896 11.75 45.42 -32.01
N ASP A 897 11.46 44.31 -31.35
CA ASP A 897 10.16 43.66 -31.29
C ASP A 897 9.41 43.87 -29.96
N ALA A 898 9.80 44.89 -29.19
CA ALA A 898 9.16 45.21 -27.90
C ALA A 898 7.64 45.50 -28.05
N ASP A 899 7.22 46.04 -29.20
CA ASP A 899 5.82 46.34 -29.47
C ASP A 899 4.99 45.08 -29.75
N ASN A 900 5.63 43.99 -30.10
CA ASN A 900 4.99 42.66 -30.28
C ASN A 900 4.70 41.97 -28.96
N VAL A 901 5.18 42.46 -27.82
CA VAL A 901 4.86 41.90 -26.50
C VAL A 901 3.41 42.18 -26.16
N PRO A 902 2.58 41.11 -26.01
CA PRO A 902 1.17 41.29 -25.65
C PRO A 902 0.97 42.07 -24.36
N SER A 903 -0.08 42.87 -24.29
CA SER A 903 -0.35 43.73 -23.12
C SER A 903 -0.42 42.94 -21.82
N TRP A 904 -0.97 41.74 -21.82
CA TRP A 904 -1.08 40.86 -20.67
C TRP A 904 0.29 40.31 -20.17
N ALA A 905 1.31 40.27 -21.01
CA ALA A 905 2.65 39.77 -20.66
C ALA A 905 3.68 40.90 -20.43
N ARG A 906 3.36 42.17 -20.76
CA ARG A 906 4.33 43.26 -20.77
C ARG A 906 5.03 43.50 -19.44
N THR A 907 4.31 43.47 -18.32
CA THR A 907 4.86 43.63 -16.98
C THR A 907 5.82 42.47 -16.63
N ALA A 908 5.39 41.24 -16.90
CA ALA A 908 6.19 40.03 -16.63
C ALA A 908 7.46 39.95 -17.49
N MET A 909 7.33 40.33 -18.77
CA MET A 909 8.50 40.38 -19.68
C MET A 909 9.50 41.50 -19.24
N ALA A 910 9.02 42.65 -18.83
CA ALA A 910 9.88 43.74 -18.33
C ALA A 910 10.60 43.31 -17.04
N TRP A 911 9.90 42.66 -16.13
CA TRP A 911 10.51 42.08 -14.94
C TRP A 911 11.55 41.00 -15.28
N ALA A 912 11.24 40.05 -16.18
CA ALA A 912 12.15 39.00 -16.58
C ALA A 912 13.42 39.53 -17.27
N VAL A 913 13.30 40.60 -18.07
CA VAL A 913 14.44 41.30 -18.68
C VAL A 913 15.26 42.06 -17.62
N GLY A 914 14.59 42.75 -16.67
CA GLY A 914 15.24 43.50 -15.59
C GLY A 914 16.10 42.62 -14.69
N ASN A 915 15.62 41.39 -14.42
CA ASN A 915 16.35 40.43 -13.59
C ASN A 915 17.28 39.48 -14.42
N GLY A 916 17.51 39.79 -15.69
CA GLY A 916 18.45 39.00 -16.52
C GLY A 916 17.96 37.59 -16.86
N LEU A 917 16.69 37.26 -16.62
CA LEU A 917 16.12 35.94 -16.91
C LEU A 917 15.95 35.72 -18.43
N ILE A 918 15.58 36.80 -19.13
CA ILE A 918 15.40 36.83 -20.58
C ILE A 918 16.30 37.91 -21.17
N SER A 919 17.32 37.51 -21.91
CA SER A 919 18.28 38.43 -22.60
C SER A 919 18.02 38.65 -24.07
N GLY A 920 16.97 38.02 -24.62
CA GLY A 920 16.63 38.04 -26.04
C GLY A 920 17.32 36.91 -26.84
N VAL A 921 16.92 36.78 -28.09
CA VAL A 921 17.46 35.85 -29.08
C VAL A 921 18.23 36.65 -30.12
N GLY A 922 19.52 36.37 -30.26
CA GLY A 922 20.40 37.11 -31.20
C GLY A 922 20.17 36.68 -32.64
N GLU A 923 19.92 37.64 -33.53
CA GLU A 923 19.86 37.45 -34.98
C GLU A 923 20.59 38.58 -35.66
N ASN A 924 21.58 38.25 -36.51
CA ASN A 924 22.40 39.21 -37.24
C ASN A 924 22.97 40.35 -36.37
N GLY A 925 23.33 40.01 -35.10
CA GLY A 925 23.90 40.99 -34.16
C GLY A 925 22.86 41.84 -33.42
N VAL A 926 21.58 41.57 -33.58
CA VAL A 926 20.47 42.25 -32.90
C VAL A 926 19.73 41.24 -32.03
N SER A 927 19.38 41.64 -30.81
CA SER A 927 18.61 40.78 -29.87
C SER A 927 17.13 41.09 -29.98
N TYR A 928 16.31 40.03 -30.12
CA TYR A 928 14.85 40.10 -30.18
C TYR A 928 14.22 39.35 -28.98
N LEU A 929 13.15 39.87 -28.42
CA LEU A 929 12.40 39.20 -27.36
C LEU A 929 11.69 37.94 -27.80
N ARG A 930 11.16 37.94 -29.00
CA ARG A 930 10.33 36.88 -29.61
C ARG A 930 9.23 36.40 -28.67
N PRO A 931 8.31 37.26 -28.26
CA PRO A 931 7.33 36.95 -27.20
C PRO A 931 6.43 35.76 -27.57
N GLU A 932 6.08 35.60 -28.87
CA GLU A 932 5.23 34.50 -29.37
C GLU A 932 6.08 33.28 -29.80
N GLY A 933 7.40 33.35 -29.74
CA GLY A 933 8.29 32.21 -30.06
C GLY A 933 8.25 31.18 -28.94
N CYS A 934 8.18 29.89 -29.29
CA CYS A 934 8.23 28.78 -28.34
C CYS A 934 9.60 28.68 -27.68
N ALA A 935 9.63 28.36 -26.39
CA ALA A 935 10.85 28.18 -25.63
C ALA A 935 11.34 26.74 -25.75
N THR A 936 12.63 26.55 -26.13
CA THR A 936 13.27 25.25 -26.15
C THR A 936 13.68 24.80 -24.74
N ARG A 937 13.95 23.50 -24.56
CA ARG A 937 14.41 22.96 -23.29
C ARG A 937 15.72 23.61 -22.82
N ALA A 938 16.63 23.88 -23.71
CA ALA A 938 17.88 24.60 -23.41
C ALA A 938 17.61 26.05 -22.94
N GLN A 939 16.68 26.77 -23.56
CA GLN A 939 16.30 28.12 -23.18
C GLN A 939 15.61 28.11 -21.81
N VAL A 940 14.67 27.20 -21.59
CA VAL A 940 14.00 27.03 -20.29
C VAL A 940 15.01 26.71 -19.20
N ALA A 941 15.94 25.79 -19.42
CA ALA A 941 17.00 25.44 -18.46
C ALA A 941 17.84 26.66 -18.07
N THR A 942 18.26 27.45 -19.05
CA THR A 942 19.05 28.67 -18.80
C THR A 942 18.25 29.71 -18.02
N ILE A 943 16.96 29.90 -18.37
CA ILE A 943 16.07 30.83 -17.64
C ILE A 943 15.85 30.37 -16.21
N LEU A 944 15.63 29.09 -15.96
CA LEU A 944 15.45 28.54 -14.61
C LEU A 944 16.73 28.64 -13.78
N MET A 945 17.90 28.33 -14.37
CA MET A 945 19.19 28.53 -13.69
C MET A 945 19.39 30.00 -13.29
N ASN A 946 19.12 30.93 -14.23
CA ASN A 946 19.23 32.37 -13.94
C ASN A 946 18.26 32.79 -12.86
N TYR A 947 17.03 32.26 -12.89
CA TYR A 947 16.01 32.51 -11.88
C TYR A 947 16.48 32.08 -10.51
N ASP A 948 16.95 30.85 -10.36
CA ASP A 948 17.41 30.29 -9.10
C ASP A 948 18.65 31.04 -8.54
N LYS A 949 19.60 31.42 -9.43
CA LYS A 949 20.79 32.21 -9.05
C LYS A 949 20.49 33.67 -8.66
N ALA A 950 19.45 34.27 -9.22
CA ALA A 950 19.12 35.67 -9.00
C ALA A 950 18.12 35.90 -7.87
N LEU A 951 17.18 34.97 -7.67
CA LEU A 951 15.98 35.17 -6.86
C LEU A 951 15.71 34.01 -5.87
N GLY A 952 16.50 32.89 -5.97
CA GLY A 952 16.35 31.66 -5.17
C GLY A 952 17.15 31.61 -3.87
#